data_913595836d8d051b6df09cb878ef577e
#
_entry.id   913595836d8d051b6df09cb878ef577e
#
_cell.length_a   1.000
_cell.length_b   1.000
_cell.length_c   1.000
_cell.angle_alpha   90.00
_cell.angle_beta   90.00
_cell.angle_gamma   90.00
#
_symmetry.space_group_name_H-M   'P 1'
#
loop_
_entity.id
_entity.type
_entity.pdbx_description
1 polymer ?
#
loop_
_entity_poly.entity_id
_entity_poly.type
_entity_poly.pdbx_seq_one_letter_code
_entity_poly.pdbx_strand_id
1 'polypeptide(L)'
;MKKFILATFVAIATLACSKENISDIDKGDITTVEFNVALVDVASRAFAKGESVDCLYYNIYPAGEDNVVISGSQAIGTDRKFHFALDLINGAQYDIVFWAQDADCTAYALSGKTITVDYTKVAANTDAADAFYGSATDFNPSVDEANFTLSRPFAQLNAATNDYQAMTNIGIVSMTSTVALKAHNKFNIATGDVFGDKVDVAFTATTIPTEQFHISGYKYLSMNYLLAPKSTPTLTNTTFTLVAKWGDNSTTTIPNTSYASVPLQQNCRTNILGSLLTNPTDFTVKLDSNFSSTEHEREVVPANQFWYTTTSGSLPFDQFDLFDKEFVSQSYNTEKGRWEATFDGAITEVYGLSDFDIDPTELALRSSITSIHLPEGVQTIGSGAFALTSISEITIPQSVTSIGDAAISGCSQLRAVYGKYASADNRCLVDGGKLISPAFAGLTEYTLPDEVTTIGMLSFAFYAQSATKITIPDSVLYIYPMAFFNSLSLQEVVIGSGITALEADTFSLSQALTTVTINGSLNYSGSDILGTFKHAFDNCPSLTTFNGPQASQDHTCLIINKELVEIALATISGEYAIQAGIESVADKTFSYSKNITKITFGNDVKHIGSEVFFGSEDLKEVVIGDNVEVIENSAFDECNSIETVTIGRSVKRIGQHAFFANTGNSQYTPIKRVNISDLSAWCNIEFVNIDSNPLYEGYATLYLNGSKIEGAMTIPNDVTALKDYAFYNYDAITSVAIPDSVTSIGQCVFTLCSNLESFSGKFVPASDNRAVIYNDTLVAFAGKNVTQYTTPAVPTIQQYVFSGCAFTEVTLHDSVTTLENNAFDSCPNLAKVTLSKNLATIGNFAFFNSNNLHDLYCRNSTPATLGSTIFGSVPDIWVPTGSLDDYKTAWSAYHNQVTHNIQEYTVVY
;
A
#
# COMPACT_ATOMS: atom_id res chain seq x y z
N MET A 1 -27.22 29.57 -55.33
CA MET A 1 -25.96 30.28 -55.13
C MET A 1 -25.23 29.75 -53.91
N LYS A 2 -24.87 28.48 -53.87
CA LYS A 2 -24.15 27.78 -52.77
C LYS A 2 -22.96 26.98 -53.30
N LYS A 3 -22.25 27.43 -54.32
CA LYS A 3 -21.13 26.69 -54.95
C LYS A 3 -19.93 27.56 -55.34
N PHE A 4 -19.74 28.77 -54.76
CA PHE A 4 -18.65 29.63 -55.24
C PHE A 4 -17.68 30.14 -54.14
N ILE A 5 -17.73 29.65 -52.90
CA ILE A 5 -16.77 30.05 -51.85
C ILE A 5 -15.78 28.93 -51.54
N LEU A 6 -15.94 27.72 -52.09
CA LEU A 6 -14.99 26.58 -51.88
C LEU A 6 -13.74 26.68 -52.76
N ALA A 7 -13.62 27.67 -53.65
CA ALA A 7 -12.51 27.75 -54.61
C ALA A 7 -11.34 28.67 -54.19
N THR A 8 -11.45 29.41 -53.07
CA THR A 8 -10.40 30.37 -52.68
C THR A 8 -9.40 29.82 -51.65
N PHE A 9 -9.74 28.73 -50.94
CA PHE A 9 -8.82 28.08 -50.02
C PHE A 9 -7.99 26.94 -50.60
N VAL A 10 -8.40 26.40 -51.77
CA VAL A 10 -7.67 25.34 -52.54
C VAL A 10 -6.53 25.94 -53.39
N ALA A 11 -6.46 27.27 -53.55
CA ALA A 11 -5.44 27.90 -54.41
C ALA A 11 -4.12 28.27 -53.69
N ILE A 12 -3.99 28.01 -52.36
CA ILE A 12 -2.73 28.21 -51.61
C ILE A 12 -2.01 26.89 -51.37
N ALA A 13 -2.69 25.76 -51.53
CA ALA A 13 -2.08 24.42 -51.33
C ALA A 13 -1.39 23.82 -52.58
N THR A 14 -1.36 24.56 -53.72
CA THR A 14 -0.75 24.06 -54.99
C THR A 14 0.55 24.77 -55.40
N LEU A 15 1.19 25.53 -54.51
CA LEU A 15 2.44 26.23 -54.87
C LEU A 15 3.55 26.07 -53.76
N ALA A 16 3.76 24.88 -53.30
CA ALA A 16 4.98 24.48 -52.56
C ALA A 16 5.24 22.97 -52.63
N CYS A 17 5.15 22.39 -53.85
CA CYS A 17 5.89 21.16 -54.13
C CYS A 17 7.12 21.51 -54.96
N SER A 18 8.14 22.07 -54.36
CA SER A 18 9.50 21.98 -54.86
C SER A 18 10.00 20.59 -54.52
N LYS A 19 10.02 19.73 -55.54
CA LYS A 19 10.83 18.52 -55.55
C LYS A 19 12.30 18.90 -55.47
N GLU A 20 12.87 18.91 -54.29
CA GLU A 20 14.30 18.74 -54.12
C GLU A 20 14.58 17.89 -52.86
N ASN A 21 15.16 16.72 -53.12
CA ASN A 21 15.87 15.83 -52.18
C ASN A 21 15.06 14.96 -51.23
N ILE A 22 14.19 14.10 -51.80
CA ILE A 22 13.94 12.79 -51.21
C ILE A 22 14.42 11.76 -52.22
N SER A 23 15.72 11.62 -52.35
CA SER A 23 16.35 10.48 -52.99
C SER A 23 17.12 9.76 -51.91
N ASP A 24 16.63 8.55 -51.57
CA ASP A 24 17.18 7.49 -50.75
C ASP A 24 16.37 7.22 -49.44
N ILE A 25 15.03 7.12 -49.56
CA ILE A 25 14.26 6.40 -48.57
C ILE A 25 13.70 5.15 -49.27
N ASP A 26 14.07 4.01 -48.77
CA ASP A 26 13.65 2.69 -49.23
C ASP A 26 12.11 2.59 -49.13
N LYS A 27 11.39 2.34 -50.22
CA LYS A 27 9.91 2.28 -50.27
C LYS A 27 9.29 1.14 -49.42
N GLY A 28 10.07 0.53 -48.53
CA GLY A 28 9.65 -0.54 -47.63
C GLY A 28 9.17 -0.11 -46.26
N ASP A 29 9.31 1.19 -45.84
CA ASP A 29 9.15 1.63 -44.47
C ASP A 29 7.97 2.59 -44.23
N ILE A 30 6.88 2.47 -44.99
CA ILE A 30 5.66 3.28 -44.82
C ILE A 30 4.57 2.43 -44.17
N THR A 31 3.92 2.95 -43.13
CA THR A 31 2.73 2.37 -42.51
C THR A 31 1.54 3.31 -42.69
N THR A 32 0.39 2.77 -43.08
CA THR A 32 -0.86 3.49 -43.08
C THR A 32 -1.43 3.46 -41.64
N VAL A 33 -1.57 4.63 -41.00
CA VAL A 33 -2.10 4.81 -39.66
C VAL A 33 -3.53 5.29 -39.74
N GLU A 34 -4.43 4.57 -39.09
CA GLU A 34 -5.85 4.92 -38.98
C GLU A 34 -6.05 5.80 -37.74
N PHE A 35 -6.36 7.07 -37.94
CA PHE A 35 -6.62 8.05 -36.87
C PHE A 35 -8.09 8.03 -36.48
N ASN A 36 -8.35 7.95 -35.16
CA ASN A 36 -9.65 8.04 -34.54
C ASN A 36 -9.63 9.21 -33.55
N VAL A 37 -10.23 10.33 -33.91
CA VAL A 37 -10.22 11.54 -33.10
C VAL A 37 -11.63 11.86 -32.60
N ALA A 38 -11.82 11.86 -31.28
CA ALA A 38 -13.08 12.09 -30.60
C ALA A 38 -13.09 13.47 -29.90
N LEU A 39 -14.25 14.09 -29.83
CA LEU A 39 -14.45 15.21 -28.91
C LEU A 39 -14.61 14.68 -27.48
N VAL A 40 -14.13 15.40 -26.46
CA VAL A 40 -14.45 15.07 -25.07
C VAL A 40 -15.97 14.97 -24.91
N ASP A 41 -16.46 14.04 -24.09
CA ASP A 41 -17.88 13.71 -23.95
C ASP A 41 -18.73 14.97 -23.69
N VAL A 42 -19.67 15.23 -24.60
CA VAL A 42 -20.44 16.48 -24.66
C VAL A 42 -21.96 16.27 -24.49
N ALA A 43 -22.36 15.11 -23.97
CA ALA A 43 -23.77 14.74 -23.83
C ALA A 43 -24.53 15.63 -22.82
N SER A 44 -25.76 16.03 -23.21
CA SER A 44 -26.83 16.66 -22.39
C SER A 44 -26.64 18.06 -21.81
N ARG A 45 -26.46 19.14 -22.68
CA ARG A 45 -26.35 20.52 -22.19
C ARG A 45 -27.15 21.49 -23.03
N ALA A 46 -27.60 22.62 -22.45
CA ALA A 46 -28.24 23.69 -23.16
C ALA A 46 -27.31 24.40 -24.17
N PHE A 47 -26.05 24.63 -23.76
CA PHE A 47 -24.96 25.17 -24.59
C PHE A 47 -23.69 24.30 -24.37
N ALA A 48 -22.71 24.45 -25.27
CA ALA A 48 -21.44 23.70 -25.24
C ALA A 48 -21.58 22.18 -25.49
N LYS A 49 -22.50 21.81 -26.37
CA LYS A 49 -22.70 20.41 -26.78
C LYS A 49 -21.66 19.94 -27.82
N GLY A 50 -20.87 20.86 -28.38
CA GLY A 50 -20.02 20.60 -29.52
C GLY A 50 -20.79 20.20 -30.79
N GLU A 51 -22.11 20.34 -30.79
CA GLU A 51 -22.97 19.93 -31.93
C GLU A 51 -22.66 20.72 -33.20
N SER A 52 -22.20 21.99 -33.08
CA SER A 52 -21.75 22.83 -34.18
C SER A 52 -20.41 22.39 -34.80
N VAL A 53 -19.61 21.65 -34.07
CA VAL A 53 -18.27 21.22 -34.51
C VAL A 53 -18.39 20.07 -35.48
N ASP A 54 -18.01 20.33 -36.72
CA ASP A 54 -18.16 19.36 -37.84
C ASP A 54 -16.90 19.16 -38.68
N CYS A 55 -15.81 19.92 -38.42
CA CYS A 55 -14.57 19.85 -39.15
C CYS A 55 -13.35 19.82 -38.23
N LEU A 56 -12.45 18.83 -38.44
CA LEU A 56 -11.13 18.71 -37.84
C LEU A 56 -10.06 19.22 -38.79
N TYR A 57 -9.19 20.09 -38.35
CA TYR A 57 -7.95 20.49 -39.02
C TYR A 57 -6.77 19.83 -38.27
N TYR A 58 -5.77 19.33 -39.00
CA TYR A 58 -4.57 18.75 -38.45
C TYR A 58 -3.30 19.19 -39.17
N ASN A 59 -2.21 19.32 -38.40
CA ASN A 59 -0.86 19.52 -38.93
C ASN A 59 0.05 18.49 -38.28
N ILE A 60 0.93 17.88 -39.12
CA ILE A 60 1.92 16.90 -38.68
C ILE A 60 3.32 17.45 -38.97
N TYR A 61 4.22 17.32 -38.03
CA TYR A 61 5.61 17.80 -38.03
C TYR A 61 6.55 16.62 -37.73
N PRO A 62 7.78 16.59 -38.23
CA PRO A 62 8.83 15.75 -37.63
C PRO A 62 9.00 16.15 -36.16
N ALA A 63 9.25 15.18 -35.27
CA ALA A 63 9.37 15.46 -33.84
C ALA A 63 10.37 16.55 -33.52
N GLY A 64 9.95 17.53 -32.74
CA GLY A 64 10.77 18.69 -32.36
C GLY A 64 10.97 19.76 -33.43
N GLU A 65 10.35 19.64 -34.62
CA GLU A 65 10.43 20.62 -35.69
C GLU A 65 9.15 21.47 -35.81
N ASP A 66 9.28 22.63 -36.48
CA ASP A 66 8.14 23.53 -36.75
C ASP A 66 7.70 23.55 -38.22
N ASN A 67 8.32 22.74 -39.07
CA ASN A 67 7.99 22.63 -40.47
C ASN A 67 6.88 21.58 -40.68
N VAL A 68 5.72 21.99 -41.15
CA VAL A 68 4.60 21.10 -41.44
C VAL A 68 4.97 20.18 -42.60
N VAL A 69 4.89 18.87 -42.40
CA VAL A 69 5.08 17.88 -43.47
C VAL A 69 3.78 17.36 -44.06
N ILE A 70 2.73 17.27 -43.23
CA ILE A 70 1.38 16.91 -43.68
C ILE A 70 0.39 17.85 -43.02
N SER A 71 -0.59 18.34 -43.79
CA SER A 71 -1.72 19.10 -43.28
C SER A 71 -3.00 18.68 -43.98
N GLY A 72 -4.11 18.75 -43.27
CA GLY A 72 -5.40 18.38 -43.87
C GLY A 72 -6.57 18.77 -42.99
N SER A 73 -7.75 18.40 -43.49
CA SER A 73 -8.99 18.52 -42.73
C SER A 73 -9.88 17.30 -42.95
N GLN A 74 -10.68 17.00 -41.94
CA GLN A 74 -11.59 15.84 -41.93
C GLN A 74 -12.96 16.25 -41.41
N ALA A 75 -14.04 15.88 -42.12
CA ALA A 75 -15.39 16.04 -41.62
C ALA A 75 -15.74 15.01 -40.55
N ILE A 76 -16.60 15.38 -39.60
CA ILE A 76 -17.04 14.49 -38.53
C ILE A 76 -17.90 13.34 -39.07
N GLY A 77 -17.71 12.15 -38.57
CA GLY A 77 -18.50 10.95 -38.89
C GLY A 77 -19.88 10.94 -38.22
N THR A 78 -20.70 9.99 -38.58
CA THR A 78 -22.04 9.81 -37.99
C THR A 78 -22.00 9.33 -36.53
N ASP A 79 -20.88 8.80 -36.11
CA ASP A 79 -20.57 8.40 -34.73
C ASP A 79 -19.98 9.54 -33.88
N ARG A 80 -19.98 10.77 -34.41
CA ARG A 80 -19.42 11.97 -33.76
C ARG A 80 -17.92 11.90 -33.55
N LYS A 81 -17.19 11.15 -34.40
CA LYS A 81 -15.73 11.08 -34.42
C LYS A 81 -15.19 11.47 -35.78
N PHE A 82 -13.92 11.81 -35.83
CA PHE A 82 -13.18 12.05 -37.06
C PHE A 82 -12.32 10.83 -37.35
N HIS A 83 -12.53 10.23 -38.54
CA HIS A 83 -11.80 9.04 -38.99
C HIS A 83 -11.06 9.35 -40.29
N PHE A 84 -9.77 9.13 -40.34
CA PHE A 84 -8.93 9.31 -41.50
C PHE A 84 -7.66 8.48 -41.42
N ALA A 85 -7.06 8.20 -42.57
CA ALA A 85 -5.83 7.41 -42.69
C ALA A 85 -4.71 8.25 -43.33
N LEU A 86 -3.50 8.10 -42.77
CA LEU A 86 -2.31 8.76 -43.32
C LEU A 86 -1.16 7.76 -43.46
N ASP A 87 -0.38 7.92 -44.51
CA ASP A 87 0.84 7.16 -44.75
C ASP A 87 2.01 7.85 -44.04
N LEU A 88 2.59 7.20 -43.02
CA LEU A 88 3.71 7.72 -42.26
C LEU A 88 4.90 6.77 -42.31
N ILE A 89 6.11 7.30 -42.11
CA ILE A 89 7.37 6.51 -42.20
C ILE A 89 7.54 5.74 -40.88
N ASN A 90 7.76 4.43 -40.98
CA ASN A 90 8.06 3.57 -39.85
C ASN A 90 9.33 4.00 -39.13
N GLY A 91 9.27 4.05 -37.78
CA GLY A 91 10.41 4.42 -36.95
C GLY A 91 10.74 5.93 -36.91
N ALA A 92 10.03 6.76 -37.71
CA ALA A 92 10.08 8.21 -37.54
C ALA A 92 9.10 8.63 -36.42
N GLN A 93 9.45 9.72 -35.73
CA GLN A 93 8.62 10.30 -34.69
C GLN A 93 8.01 11.61 -35.20
N TYR A 94 6.77 11.89 -34.79
CA TYR A 94 6.00 13.02 -35.28
C TYR A 94 5.36 13.80 -34.14
N ASP A 95 5.36 15.13 -34.26
CA ASP A 95 4.47 16.00 -33.48
C ASP A 95 3.19 16.21 -34.28
N ILE A 96 2.03 16.05 -33.65
CA ILE A 96 0.73 16.18 -34.31
C ILE A 96 -0.09 17.19 -33.53
N VAL A 97 -0.75 18.11 -34.23
CA VAL A 97 -1.72 19.03 -33.63
C VAL A 97 -3.06 18.93 -34.33
N PHE A 98 -4.12 19.00 -33.52
CA PHE A 98 -5.51 18.91 -33.94
C PHE A 98 -6.29 20.14 -33.50
N TRP A 99 -7.15 20.68 -34.39
CA TRP A 99 -8.10 21.73 -34.07
C TRP A 99 -9.44 21.42 -34.73
N ALA A 100 -10.50 21.24 -33.93
CA ALA A 100 -11.83 20.94 -34.39
C ALA A 100 -12.77 22.13 -34.13
N GLN A 101 -13.54 22.55 -35.14
CA GLN A 101 -14.47 23.67 -35.09
C GLN A 101 -15.64 23.47 -36.06
N ASP A 102 -16.63 24.36 -36.00
CA ASP A 102 -17.60 24.55 -37.07
C ASP A 102 -16.88 25.03 -38.35
N ALA A 103 -17.09 24.34 -39.48
CA ALA A 103 -16.45 24.66 -40.76
C ALA A 103 -16.80 26.08 -41.25
N ASP A 104 -17.99 26.62 -40.92
CA ASP A 104 -18.45 27.97 -41.26
C ASP A 104 -17.91 29.05 -40.30
N CYS A 105 -17.26 28.66 -39.16
CA CYS A 105 -16.71 29.59 -38.21
C CYS A 105 -15.43 30.27 -38.74
N THR A 106 -15.49 31.59 -38.92
CA THR A 106 -14.36 32.38 -39.43
C THR A 106 -13.62 33.15 -38.33
N ALA A 107 -13.89 32.85 -37.07
CA ALA A 107 -13.28 33.51 -35.94
C ALA A 107 -11.85 32.98 -35.65
N TYR A 108 -11.47 31.80 -36.16
CA TYR A 108 -10.22 31.16 -35.89
C TYR A 108 -9.29 31.10 -37.09
N ALA A 109 -8.03 31.42 -36.88
CA ALA A 109 -6.97 31.31 -37.85
C ALA A 109 -5.86 30.39 -37.32
N LEU A 110 -5.71 29.21 -37.95
CA LEU A 110 -4.64 28.25 -37.67
C LEU A 110 -3.37 28.61 -38.44
N SER A 111 -2.28 28.83 -37.76
CA SER A 111 -0.95 29.04 -38.35
C SER A 111 0.11 28.23 -37.59
N GLY A 112 0.63 27.17 -38.20
CA GLY A 112 1.55 26.24 -37.53
C GLY A 112 0.87 25.57 -36.33
N LYS A 113 1.49 25.67 -35.16
CA LYS A 113 0.97 25.17 -33.87
C LYS A 113 0.11 26.23 -33.11
N THR A 114 -0.24 27.36 -33.76
CA THR A 114 -0.92 28.51 -33.11
C THR A 114 -2.29 28.75 -33.70
N ILE A 115 -3.28 28.94 -32.81
CA ILE A 115 -4.58 29.54 -33.13
C ILE A 115 -4.59 31.04 -32.76
N THR A 116 -5.11 31.87 -33.63
CA THR A 116 -5.44 33.26 -33.33
C THR A 116 -6.95 33.40 -33.41
N VAL A 117 -7.55 34.06 -32.38
CA VAL A 117 -9.00 34.33 -32.30
C VAL A 117 -9.28 35.77 -32.64
N ASP A 118 -10.18 35.98 -33.60
CA ASP A 118 -10.80 37.29 -33.89
C ASP A 118 -12.14 37.39 -33.14
N TYR A 119 -12.11 37.92 -31.94
CA TYR A 119 -13.31 38.08 -31.11
C TYR A 119 -14.40 38.97 -31.74
N THR A 120 -14.10 39.77 -32.73
CA THR A 120 -15.14 40.57 -33.45
C THR A 120 -16.09 39.69 -34.28
N LYS A 121 -15.67 38.43 -34.53
CA LYS A 121 -16.46 37.42 -35.25
C LYS A 121 -17.07 36.36 -34.32
N VAL A 122 -16.82 36.43 -33.03
CA VAL A 122 -17.41 35.53 -32.03
C VAL A 122 -18.70 36.18 -31.52
N ALA A 123 -19.84 35.57 -31.83
CA ALA A 123 -21.14 36.03 -31.38
C ALA A 123 -21.45 35.56 -29.94
N ALA A 124 -22.08 36.39 -29.15
CA ALA A 124 -22.64 36.00 -27.86
C ALA A 124 -23.85 35.06 -28.02
N ASN A 125 -24.10 34.22 -27.00
CA ASN A 125 -25.29 33.38 -26.91
C ASN A 125 -25.41 32.34 -28.03
N THR A 126 -24.28 31.77 -28.50
CA THR A 126 -24.26 30.73 -29.53
C THR A 126 -23.07 29.80 -29.33
N ASP A 127 -23.25 28.54 -29.71
CA ASP A 127 -22.18 27.52 -29.73
C ASP A 127 -21.37 27.52 -31.04
N ALA A 128 -21.69 28.40 -32.02
CA ALA A 128 -20.97 28.46 -33.28
C ALA A 128 -19.46 28.77 -33.15
N ALA A 129 -19.03 29.29 -32.01
CA ALA A 129 -17.63 29.51 -31.68
C ALA A 129 -17.04 28.44 -30.72
N ASP A 130 -17.73 27.33 -30.50
CA ASP A 130 -17.14 26.19 -29.75
C ASP A 130 -16.08 25.50 -30.61
N ALA A 131 -14.96 25.15 -30.00
CA ALA A 131 -13.88 24.44 -30.68
C ALA A 131 -13.09 23.55 -29.68
N PHE A 132 -12.34 22.60 -30.26
CA PHE A 132 -11.57 21.62 -29.48
C PHE A 132 -10.16 21.50 -30.05
N TYR A 133 -9.20 21.17 -29.19
CA TYR A 133 -7.82 20.97 -29.59
C TYR A 133 -7.25 19.67 -29.00
N GLY A 134 -6.20 19.17 -29.62
CA GLY A 134 -5.40 18.07 -29.11
C GLY A 134 -4.02 18.06 -29.75
N SER A 135 -3.08 17.40 -29.11
CA SER A 135 -1.73 17.23 -29.65
C SER A 135 -1.14 15.90 -29.21
N ALA A 136 -0.18 15.42 -30.00
CA ALA A 136 0.72 14.34 -29.63
C ALA A 136 2.14 14.79 -29.93
N THR A 137 3.09 14.44 -29.09
CA THR A 137 4.52 14.66 -29.28
C THR A 137 5.19 13.31 -29.41
N ASP A 138 6.24 13.24 -30.24
CA ASP A 138 7.04 12.02 -30.47
C ASP A 138 6.22 10.79 -30.91
N PHE A 139 5.04 10.99 -31.54
CA PHE A 139 4.18 9.91 -32.02
C PHE A 139 4.94 8.99 -32.97
N ASN A 140 5.00 7.71 -32.66
CA ASN A 140 5.65 6.68 -33.47
C ASN A 140 4.62 5.78 -34.16
N PRO A 141 4.51 5.85 -35.50
CA PRO A 141 3.51 5.09 -36.26
C PRO A 141 3.58 3.57 -36.11
N SER A 142 4.73 3.04 -35.65
CA SER A 142 4.96 1.59 -35.54
C SER A 142 4.52 1.01 -34.20
N VAL A 143 4.29 1.84 -33.16
CA VAL A 143 4.02 1.38 -31.79
C VAL A 143 2.86 2.10 -31.12
N ASP A 144 2.55 3.35 -31.50
CA ASP A 144 1.54 4.15 -30.84
C ASP A 144 0.16 3.97 -31.48
N GLU A 145 -0.88 3.94 -30.65
CA GLU A 145 -2.26 3.95 -31.10
C GLU A 145 -2.68 5.37 -31.49
N ALA A 146 -3.30 5.53 -32.64
CA ALA A 146 -3.77 6.82 -33.16
C ALA A 146 -5.21 7.15 -32.71
N ASN A 147 -5.50 6.97 -31.41
CA ASN A 147 -6.76 7.30 -30.76
C ASN A 147 -6.59 8.56 -29.93
N PHE A 148 -7.29 9.65 -30.27
CA PHE A 148 -7.15 10.94 -29.59
C PHE A 148 -8.49 11.46 -29.10
N THR A 149 -8.46 12.12 -27.93
CA THR A 149 -9.61 12.85 -27.40
C THR A 149 -9.27 14.34 -27.29
N LEU A 150 -10.08 15.19 -27.93
CA LEU A 150 -9.84 16.62 -27.95
C LEU A 150 -10.50 17.32 -26.77
N SER A 151 -9.85 18.36 -26.26
CA SER A 151 -10.29 19.20 -25.14
C SER A 151 -10.68 20.60 -25.59
N ARG A 152 -11.48 21.35 -24.82
CA ARG A 152 -11.81 22.74 -25.10
C ARG A 152 -10.71 23.68 -24.65
N PRO A 153 -10.27 24.63 -25.51
CA PRO A 153 -9.32 25.68 -25.14
C PRO A 153 -10.01 26.88 -24.45
N PHE A 154 -11.33 26.87 -24.33
CA PHE A 154 -12.13 28.01 -23.88
C PHE A 154 -12.62 27.82 -22.44
N ALA A 155 -12.74 28.97 -21.74
CA ALA A 155 -13.71 29.18 -20.67
C ALA A 155 -15.05 29.65 -21.28
N GLN A 156 -16.17 29.26 -20.69
CA GLN A 156 -17.47 29.83 -20.96
C GLN A 156 -17.81 30.84 -19.86
N LEU A 157 -17.96 32.12 -20.23
CA LEU A 157 -18.36 33.17 -19.29
C LEU A 157 -19.85 33.46 -19.44
N ASN A 158 -20.60 33.24 -18.40
CA ASN A 158 -22.04 33.42 -18.31
C ASN A 158 -22.40 34.55 -17.36
N ALA A 159 -23.38 35.35 -17.75
CA ALA A 159 -24.12 36.22 -16.85
C ALA A 159 -25.58 35.74 -16.80
N ALA A 160 -26.10 35.50 -15.59
CA ALA A 160 -27.45 35.00 -15.39
C ALA A 160 -28.13 35.66 -14.20
N THR A 161 -29.45 35.83 -14.30
CA THR A 161 -30.23 36.55 -13.32
C THR A 161 -31.41 35.72 -12.80
N ASN A 162 -31.75 35.90 -11.54
CA ASN A 162 -32.92 35.30 -10.90
C ASN A 162 -34.17 36.21 -10.89
N ASP A 163 -34.03 37.46 -11.25
CA ASP A 163 -35.11 38.48 -11.24
C ASP A 163 -35.71 38.78 -12.64
N TYR A 164 -35.43 37.97 -13.64
CA TYR A 164 -35.90 38.15 -15.02
C TYR A 164 -37.44 38.27 -15.11
N GLN A 165 -38.16 37.37 -14.43
CA GLN A 165 -39.63 37.37 -14.47
C GLN A 165 -40.23 38.62 -13.84
N ALA A 166 -39.63 39.13 -12.76
CA ALA A 166 -40.08 40.35 -12.13
C ALA A 166 -39.98 41.57 -13.09
N MET A 167 -38.90 41.66 -13.87
CA MET A 167 -38.69 42.74 -14.83
C MET A 167 -39.60 42.65 -16.06
N THR A 168 -39.84 41.42 -16.55
CA THR A 168 -40.80 41.26 -17.67
C THR A 168 -42.23 41.59 -17.26
N ASN A 169 -42.62 41.32 -16.03
CA ASN A 169 -43.95 41.65 -15.48
C ASN A 169 -44.21 43.14 -15.37
N ILE A 170 -43.18 44.00 -15.32
CA ILE A 170 -43.32 45.44 -15.28
C ILE A 170 -43.26 46.10 -16.67
N GLY A 171 -43.23 45.34 -17.77
CA GLY A 171 -43.41 45.83 -19.13
C GLY A 171 -42.14 45.95 -19.99
N ILE A 172 -41.02 45.30 -19.62
CA ILE A 172 -39.83 45.19 -20.46
C ILE A 172 -40.12 44.18 -21.57
N VAL A 173 -39.92 44.55 -22.84
CA VAL A 173 -40.21 43.71 -24.01
C VAL A 173 -38.97 43.08 -24.65
N SER A 174 -37.79 43.69 -24.47
CA SER A 174 -36.53 43.13 -24.92
C SER A 174 -35.35 43.67 -24.10
N MET A 175 -34.26 42.95 -24.10
CA MET A 175 -33.01 43.34 -23.41
C MET A 175 -31.82 43.10 -24.33
N THR A 176 -30.84 44.01 -24.29
CA THR A 176 -29.52 43.83 -24.91
C THR A 176 -28.45 43.84 -23.82
N SER A 177 -27.68 42.80 -23.73
CA SER A 177 -26.57 42.69 -22.77
C SER A 177 -25.22 42.85 -23.47
N THR A 178 -24.28 43.52 -22.81
CA THR A 178 -22.90 43.62 -23.29
C THR A 178 -21.95 43.22 -22.15
N VAL A 179 -21.06 42.27 -22.42
CA VAL A 179 -19.98 41.83 -21.52
C VAL A 179 -18.67 42.30 -22.12
N ALA A 180 -17.91 43.12 -21.41
CA ALA A 180 -16.62 43.65 -21.86
C ALA A 180 -15.52 43.31 -20.88
N LEU A 181 -14.39 42.80 -21.38
CA LEU A 181 -13.24 42.38 -20.59
C LEU A 181 -11.95 42.36 -21.44
N LYS A 182 -10.83 41.97 -20.79
CA LYS A 182 -9.56 41.65 -21.49
C LYS A 182 -9.33 40.15 -21.52
N ALA A 183 -9.14 39.59 -22.73
CA ALA A 183 -8.87 38.15 -22.91
C ALA A 183 -7.67 37.91 -23.83
N HIS A 184 -7.04 36.73 -23.70
CA HIS A 184 -6.01 36.25 -24.65
C HIS A 184 -6.67 35.93 -26.00
N ASN A 185 -5.99 36.25 -27.09
CA ASN A 185 -6.43 35.92 -28.43
C ASN A 185 -5.49 34.97 -29.17
N LYS A 186 -4.45 34.41 -28.52
CA LYS A 186 -3.53 33.44 -29.07
C LYS A 186 -3.46 32.21 -28.18
N PHE A 187 -3.40 31.05 -28.83
CA PHE A 187 -3.38 29.74 -28.20
C PHE A 187 -2.39 28.84 -28.92
N ASN A 188 -1.50 28.16 -28.16
CA ASN A 188 -0.58 27.16 -28.68
C ASN A 188 -1.21 25.78 -28.52
N ILE A 189 -1.51 25.10 -29.65
CA ILE A 189 -2.19 23.80 -29.65
C ILE A 189 -1.28 22.71 -29.05
N ALA A 190 0.04 22.78 -29.29
CA ALA A 190 0.97 21.76 -28.82
C ALA A 190 1.13 21.77 -27.30
N THR A 191 1.17 22.96 -26.67
CA THR A 191 1.28 23.06 -25.20
C THR A 191 -0.06 23.10 -24.49
N GLY A 192 -1.12 23.51 -25.22
CA GLY A 192 -2.44 23.70 -24.64
C GLY A 192 -2.60 25.01 -23.87
N ASP A 193 -1.72 26.01 -24.07
CA ASP A 193 -1.71 27.24 -23.30
C ASP A 193 -2.00 28.49 -24.14
N VAL A 194 -2.54 29.49 -23.47
CA VAL A 194 -2.70 30.84 -24.02
C VAL A 194 -1.39 31.63 -23.88
N PHE A 195 -1.14 32.55 -24.83
CA PHE A 195 0.07 33.36 -24.78
C PHE A 195 -0.15 34.74 -25.42
N GLY A 196 0.86 35.62 -25.32
CA GLY A 196 0.80 36.97 -25.80
C GLY A 196 -0.02 37.93 -24.92
N ASP A 197 -0.20 39.18 -25.40
CA ASP A 197 -0.94 40.21 -24.67
C ASP A 197 -2.46 39.96 -24.74
N LYS A 198 -3.18 40.39 -23.68
CA LYS A 198 -4.65 40.38 -23.66
C LYS A 198 -5.20 41.54 -24.49
N VAL A 199 -6.20 41.27 -25.29
CA VAL A 199 -6.94 42.26 -26.09
C VAL A 199 -8.24 42.64 -25.41
N ASP A 200 -8.74 43.85 -25.71
CA ASP A 200 -10.08 44.27 -25.29
C ASP A 200 -11.14 43.56 -26.13
N VAL A 201 -12.10 42.95 -25.44
CA VAL A 201 -13.18 42.15 -26.03
C VAL A 201 -14.51 42.66 -25.51
N ALA A 202 -15.50 42.79 -26.38
CA ALA A 202 -16.87 43.15 -26.02
C ALA A 202 -17.87 42.27 -26.80
N PHE A 203 -18.67 41.52 -26.03
CA PHE A 203 -19.74 40.67 -26.56
C PHE A 203 -21.08 41.33 -26.32
N THR A 204 -21.81 41.58 -27.38
CA THR A 204 -23.15 42.18 -27.32
C THR A 204 -24.19 41.16 -27.75
N ALA A 205 -25.06 40.76 -26.84
CA ALA A 205 -26.21 39.92 -27.10
C ALA A 205 -27.47 40.77 -27.29
N THR A 206 -28.04 40.78 -28.49
CA THR A 206 -29.27 41.49 -28.82
C THR A 206 -30.53 40.72 -28.48
N THR A 207 -30.40 39.42 -28.22
CA THR A 207 -31.47 38.51 -27.82
C THR A 207 -31.05 37.75 -26.60
N ILE A 208 -31.92 37.63 -25.59
CA ILE A 208 -31.71 36.78 -24.44
C ILE A 208 -31.95 35.32 -24.84
N PRO A 209 -31.08 34.36 -24.47
CA PRO A 209 -31.29 32.97 -24.79
C PRO A 209 -32.61 32.44 -24.28
N THR A 210 -33.27 31.63 -25.10
CA THR A 210 -34.52 30.92 -24.71
C THR A 210 -34.26 29.72 -23.87
N GLU A 211 -33.03 29.19 -23.97
CA GLU A 211 -32.54 28.02 -23.22
C GLU A 211 -32.54 28.33 -21.73
N GLN A 212 -32.86 27.31 -20.97
CA GLN A 212 -32.84 27.37 -19.52
C GLN A 212 -31.40 27.39 -19.00
N PHE A 213 -31.13 28.28 -18.03
CA PHE A 213 -29.83 28.29 -17.38
C PHE A 213 -29.64 26.99 -16.62
N HIS A 214 -28.41 26.44 -16.61
CA HIS A 214 -28.08 25.17 -15.95
C HIS A 214 -28.22 25.22 -14.41
N ILE A 215 -28.34 26.39 -13.81
CA ILE A 215 -28.66 26.57 -12.40
C ILE A 215 -30.13 27.00 -12.29
N SER A 216 -30.94 26.23 -11.56
CA SER A 216 -32.36 26.45 -11.37
C SER A 216 -32.65 27.85 -10.77
N GLY A 217 -33.71 28.47 -11.22
CA GLY A 217 -34.13 29.82 -10.80
C GLY A 217 -33.40 30.97 -11.47
N TYR A 218 -32.41 30.72 -12.32
CA TYR A 218 -31.70 31.74 -13.09
C TYR A 218 -32.04 31.67 -14.57
N LYS A 219 -31.86 32.79 -15.25
CA LYS A 219 -31.99 32.90 -16.72
C LYS A 219 -30.72 33.52 -17.30
N TYR A 220 -30.25 33.01 -18.43
CA TYR A 220 -29.13 33.61 -19.17
C TYR A 220 -29.44 35.06 -19.57
N LEU A 221 -28.46 35.95 -19.38
CA LEU A 221 -28.39 37.29 -19.99
C LEU A 221 -27.29 37.32 -21.06
N SER A 222 -26.20 36.57 -20.86
CA SER A 222 -25.10 36.49 -21.82
C SER A 222 -24.33 35.20 -21.60
N MET A 223 -23.85 34.59 -22.71
CA MET A 223 -22.95 33.44 -22.70
C MET A 223 -21.87 33.65 -23.77
N ASN A 224 -20.62 33.52 -23.43
CA ASN A 224 -19.47 33.85 -24.26
C ASN A 224 -18.32 32.88 -24.11
N TYR A 225 -17.64 32.55 -25.23
CA TYR A 225 -16.45 31.72 -25.25
C TYR A 225 -15.18 32.55 -25.30
N LEU A 226 -14.21 32.27 -24.43
CA LEU A 226 -12.96 33.01 -24.26
C LEU A 226 -11.79 32.05 -24.10
N LEU A 227 -10.70 32.27 -24.85
CA LEU A 227 -9.46 31.54 -24.59
C LEU A 227 -9.00 31.73 -23.15
N ALA A 228 -8.63 30.62 -22.47
CA ALA A 228 -8.24 30.64 -21.07
C ALA A 228 -7.05 29.70 -20.84
N PRO A 229 -6.26 29.91 -19.79
CA PRO A 229 -5.15 29.04 -19.43
C PRO A 229 -5.63 27.67 -18.93
N LYS A 230 -4.77 26.65 -19.09
CA LYS A 230 -5.09 25.24 -18.75
C LYS A 230 -5.16 25.02 -17.23
N SER A 231 -4.18 25.49 -16.49
CA SER A 231 -3.97 25.08 -15.09
C SER A 231 -4.34 26.14 -14.05
N THR A 232 -4.02 27.40 -14.29
CA THR A 232 -4.26 28.49 -13.33
C THR A 232 -5.26 29.48 -13.90
N PRO A 233 -6.39 29.73 -13.21
CA PRO A 233 -7.36 30.69 -13.70
C PRO A 233 -6.76 32.08 -13.92
N THR A 234 -7.01 32.69 -15.09
CA THR A 234 -6.72 34.09 -15.27
C THR A 234 -7.84 34.93 -14.69
N LEU A 235 -7.50 35.80 -13.73
CA LEU A 235 -8.45 36.76 -13.19
C LEU A 235 -8.58 37.97 -14.14
N THR A 236 -9.80 38.38 -14.44
CA THR A 236 -10.08 39.55 -15.29
C THR A 236 -11.17 40.41 -14.69
N ASN A 237 -11.06 41.72 -14.90
CA ASN A 237 -12.16 42.64 -14.58
C ASN A 237 -13.14 42.62 -15.74
N THR A 238 -14.39 42.39 -15.44
CA THR A 238 -15.47 42.24 -16.40
C THR A 238 -16.50 43.35 -16.17
N THR A 239 -16.86 44.07 -17.20
CA THR A 239 -17.95 45.05 -17.15
C THR A 239 -19.19 44.47 -17.83
N PHE A 240 -20.30 44.51 -17.16
CA PHE A 240 -21.60 44.10 -17.66
C PHE A 240 -22.52 45.33 -17.82
N THR A 241 -23.09 45.50 -19.01
CA THR A 241 -24.04 46.55 -19.33
C THR A 241 -25.31 45.90 -19.86
N LEU A 242 -26.45 46.39 -19.38
CA LEU A 242 -27.74 45.92 -19.86
C LEU A 242 -28.59 47.12 -20.31
N VAL A 243 -29.18 47.01 -21.50
CA VAL A 243 -30.15 47.98 -22.02
C VAL A 243 -31.50 47.30 -22.13
N ALA A 244 -32.45 47.72 -21.31
CA ALA A 244 -33.83 47.24 -21.36
C ALA A 244 -34.69 48.13 -22.28
N LYS A 245 -35.53 47.52 -23.11
CA LYS A 245 -36.48 48.21 -23.97
C LYS A 245 -37.88 47.97 -23.44
N TRP A 246 -38.65 49.09 -23.29
CA TRP A 246 -40.04 49.11 -22.82
C TRP A 246 -41.03 48.95 -23.97
N GLY A 247 -42.27 48.60 -23.63
CA GLY A 247 -43.36 48.47 -24.63
C GLY A 247 -43.68 49.72 -25.40
N ASP A 248 -43.34 50.90 -24.88
CA ASP A 248 -43.47 52.25 -25.56
C ASP A 248 -42.24 52.56 -26.45
N ASN A 249 -41.31 51.61 -26.63
CA ASN A 249 -40.06 51.79 -27.35
C ASN A 249 -38.98 52.65 -26.62
N SER A 250 -39.24 53.16 -25.43
CA SER A 250 -38.21 53.80 -24.62
C SER A 250 -37.15 52.76 -24.18
N THR A 251 -35.93 53.19 -23.88
CA THR A 251 -34.86 52.40 -23.41
C THR A 251 -34.30 52.86 -22.06
N THR A 252 -34.00 51.96 -21.19
CA THR A 252 -33.31 52.22 -19.92
C THR A 252 -32.04 51.43 -19.87
N THR A 253 -30.91 52.12 -19.64
CA THR A 253 -29.62 51.44 -19.40
C THR A 253 -29.50 51.22 -17.92
N ILE A 254 -29.35 49.94 -17.54
CA ILE A 254 -28.95 49.55 -16.18
C ILE A 254 -27.47 49.93 -16.04
N PRO A 255 -27.07 50.63 -14.97
CA PRO A 255 -25.71 51.15 -14.82
C PRO A 255 -24.66 50.02 -15.00
N ASN A 256 -23.57 50.40 -15.68
CA ASN A 256 -22.42 49.48 -15.85
C ASN A 256 -21.95 48.96 -14.49
N THR A 257 -21.97 47.64 -14.31
CA THR A 257 -21.44 47.00 -13.14
C THR A 257 -20.11 46.37 -13.49
N SER A 258 -19.09 46.67 -12.70
CA SER A 258 -17.75 46.10 -12.86
C SER A 258 -17.55 44.99 -11.83
N TYR A 259 -17.30 43.78 -12.31
CA TYR A 259 -17.00 42.62 -11.51
C TYR A 259 -15.49 42.42 -11.53
N ALA A 260 -14.85 42.60 -10.37
CA ALA A 260 -13.41 42.40 -10.22
C ALA A 260 -13.06 40.89 -10.08
N SER A 261 -11.89 40.52 -10.59
CA SER A 261 -11.30 39.16 -10.37
C SER A 261 -12.18 38.02 -10.86
N VAL A 262 -12.85 38.16 -11.99
CA VAL A 262 -13.63 37.09 -12.63
C VAL A 262 -12.65 36.02 -13.16
N PRO A 263 -12.68 34.75 -12.66
CA PRO A 263 -11.76 33.71 -13.07
C PRO A 263 -12.12 33.10 -14.43
N LEU A 264 -11.13 32.91 -15.31
CA LEU A 264 -11.31 32.24 -16.60
C LEU A 264 -10.29 31.08 -16.67
N GLN A 265 -10.77 29.85 -16.86
CA GLN A 265 -9.96 28.64 -17.01
C GLN A 265 -10.51 27.76 -18.12
N GLN A 266 -9.62 27.07 -18.84
CA GLN A 266 -10.02 26.10 -19.88
C GLN A 266 -11.00 25.07 -19.36
N ASN A 267 -11.93 24.68 -20.22
CA ASN A 267 -12.95 23.68 -19.95
C ASN A 267 -13.78 23.94 -18.68
N CYS A 268 -13.86 25.19 -18.23
CA CYS A 268 -14.65 25.61 -17.07
C CYS A 268 -15.74 26.65 -17.49
N ARG A 269 -16.81 26.68 -16.70
CA ARG A 269 -17.82 27.75 -16.76
C ARG A 269 -17.61 28.75 -15.65
N THR A 270 -17.54 29.99 -15.96
CA THR A 270 -17.59 31.08 -14.99
C THR A 270 -18.98 31.69 -15.02
N ASN A 271 -19.70 31.59 -13.92
CA ASN A 271 -21.06 32.08 -13.80
C ASN A 271 -21.11 33.33 -12.90
N ILE A 272 -21.58 34.45 -13.44
CA ILE A 272 -21.92 35.65 -12.68
C ILE A 272 -23.41 35.55 -12.40
N LEU A 273 -23.80 35.38 -11.15
CA LEU A 273 -25.15 35.05 -10.70
C LEU A 273 -25.65 36.13 -9.72
N GLY A 274 -26.86 36.56 -9.85
CA GLY A 274 -27.45 37.51 -8.90
C GLY A 274 -28.79 38.07 -9.38
N SER A 275 -29.30 39.06 -8.69
CA SER A 275 -30.45 39.85 -9.11
C SER A 275 -29.98 41.00 -10.04
N LEU A 276 -29.33 40.61 -11.17
CA LEU A 276 -28.52 41.52 -12.00
C LEU A 276 -29.34 42.65 -12.65
N LEU A 277 -30.67 42.53 -12.70
CA LEU A 277 -31.58 43.51 -13.28
C LEU A 277 -32.05 44.53 -12.25
N THR A 278 -32.22 44.16 -11.00
CA THR A 278 -32.75 45.03 -9.94
C THR A 278 -31.69 45.47 -8.94
N ASN A 279 -30.71 44.59 -8.64
CA ASN A 279 -29.61 44.89 -7.71
C ASN A 279 -28.28 44.33 -8.25
N PRO A 280 -27.67 44.96 -9.26
CA PRO A 280 -26.48 44.45 -9.92
C PRO A 280 -25.24 44.41 -9.05
N THR A 281 -25.27 44.92 -7.82
CA THR A 281 -24.19 44.84 -6.84
C THR A 281 -24.28 43.59 -5.94
N ASP A 282 -25.44 42.92 -5.94
CA ASP A 282 -25.65 41.68 -5.21
C ASP A 282 -25.46 40.49 -6.16
N PHE A 283 -24.22 40.00 -6.27
CA PHE A 283 -23.85 38.94 -7.20
C PHE A 283 -22.85 37.98 -6.59
N THR A 284 -22.83 36.77 -7.13
CA THR A 284 -21.83 35.74 -6.84
C THR A 284 -21.10 35.36 -8.12
N VAL A 285 -19.79 35.23 -8.08
CA VAL A 285 -18.99 34.66 -9.18
C VAL A 285 -18.61 33.24 -8.81
N LYS A 286 -19.06 32.28 -9.62
CA LYS A 286 -18.73 30.86 -9.45
C LYS A 286 -17.94 30.36 -10.64
N LEU A 287 -16.83 29.69 -10.39
CA LEU A 287 -16.09 28.90 -11.37
C LEU A 287 -16.53 27.43 -11.22
N ASP A 288 -17.21 26.91 -12.23
CA ASP A 288 -17.57 25.49 -12.30
C ASP A 288 -16.51 24.78 -13.11
N SER A 289 -15.71 23.97 -12.44
CA SER A 289 -14.74 23.08 -13.07
C SER A 289 -15.50 21.95 -13.78
N ASN A 290 -15.35 21.89 -15.06
CA ASN A 290 -15.91 20.95 -16.02
C ASN A 290 -17.20 21.36 -16.72
N PHE A 291 -17.07 21.47 -18.02
CA PHE A 291 -18.20 21.41 -18.94
C PHE A 291 -18.90 20.03 -18.90
N SER A 292 -18.38 19.06 -18.16
CA SER A 292 -18.89 17.68 -18.10
C SER A 292 -19.96 17.43 -17.04
N SER A 293 -20.28 18.38 -16.17
CA SER A 293 -21.39 18.16 -15.26
C SER A 293 -22.70 18.16 -16.02
N THR A 294 -23.29 16.99 -16.18
CA THR A 294 -24.74 16.89 -16.16
C THR A 294 -25.18 17.45 -14.82
N GLU A 295 -25.38 18.75 -14.71
CA GLU A 295 -26.31 19.22 -13.71
C GLU A 295 -27.67 18.71 -14.13
N HIS A 296 -28.06 17.52 -13.66
CA HIS A 296 -29.44 17.30 -13.34
C HIS A 296 -29.86 18.54 -12.51
N GLU A 297 -31.06 19.11 -12.75
CA GLU A 297 -31.73 19.94 -11.76
C GLU A 297 -31.43 19.27 -10.45
N ARG A 298 -30.64 19.91 -9.59
CA ARG A 298 -30.23 19.30 -8.32
C ARG A 298 -31.49 19.36 -7.48
N GLU A 299 -32.31 18.29 -7.59
CA GLU A 299 -33.42 18.10 -6.70
C GLU A 299 -32.85 18.13 -5.30
N VAL A 300 -33.33 19.06 -4.50
CA VAL A 300 -32.88 19.16 -3.11
C VAL A 300 -33.42 17.94 -2.39
N VAL A 301 -32.53 17.07 -1.96
CA VAL A 301 -32.90 15.91 -1.13
C VAL A 301 -33.47 16.46 0.18
N PRO A 302 -34.73 16.11 0.55
CA PRO A 302 -35.31 16.54 1.80
C PRO A 302 -34.41 16.17 3.00
N ALA A 303 -34.36 17.00 4.01
CA ALA A 303 -33.45 16.84 5.14
C ALA A 303 -33.56 15.49 5.86
N ASN A 304 -34.73 14.87 5.80
CA ASN A 304 -35.01 13.55 6.38
C ASN A 304 -35.07 12.43 5.34
N GLN A 305 -34.48 12.62 4.16
CA GLN A 305 -34.45 11.60 3.11
C GLN A 305 -33.04 11.29 2.66
N PHE A 306 -32.89 10.08 2.12
CA PHE A 306 -31.72 9.60 1.41
C PHE A 306 -32.16 8.97 0.10
N TRP A 307 -31.58 9.41 -1.01
CA TRP A 307 -31.92 8.89 -2.33
C TRP A 307 -30.76 8.09 -2.91
N TYR A 308 -31.09 6.96 -3.50
CA TYR A 308 -30.08 6.03 -3.99
C TYR A 308 -30.57 5.15 -5.12
N THR A 309 -29.66 4.55 -5.86
CA THR A 309 -29.94 3.48 -6.82
C THR A 309 -29.11 2.24 -6.48
N THR A 310 -29.66 1.07 -6.78
CA THR A 310 -28.96 -0.23 -6.61
C THR A 310 -29.27 -1.17 -7.76
N THR A 311 -28.44 -2.19 -7.91
CA THR A 311 -28.67 -3.31 -8.84
C THR A 311 -29.47 -4.44 -8.19
N SER A 312 -29.65 -4.44 -6.87
CA SER A 312 -30.26 -5.54 -6.09
C SER A 312 -31.64 -5.23 -5.49
N GLY A 313 -32.18 -4.02 -5.72
CA GLY A 313 -33.46 -3.57 -5.14
C GLY A 313 -33.26 -2.63 -3.95
N SER A 314 -34.21 -2.62 -2.99
CA SER A 314 -34.15 -1.73 -1.83
C SER A 314 -33.08 -2.14 -0.82
N LEU A 315 -32.42 -1.15 -0.18
CA LEU A 315 -31.51 -1.40 0.92
C LEU A 315 -32.27 -1.80 2.19
N PRO A 316 -31.79 -2.78 2.96
CA PRO A 316 -32.44 -3.24 4.20
C PRO A 316 -32.03 -2.35 5.39
N PHE A 317 -32.54 -1.10 5.47
CA PHE A 317 -32.22 -0.15 6.54
C PHE A 317 -32.67 -0.61 7.93
N ASP A 318 -33.50 -1.63 8.03
CA ASP A 318 -33.89 -2.30 9.29
C ASP A 318 -32.75 -3.22 9.82
N GLN A 319 -31.76 -3.52 9.02
CA GLN A 319 -30.61 -4.37 9.35
C GLN A 319 -29.25 -3.67 9.11
N PHE A 320 -29.27 -2.48 8.51
CA PHE A 320 -28.09 -1.75 8.07
C PHE A 320 -28.17 -0.29 8.55
N ASP A 321 -27.53 -0.02 9.70
CA ASP A 321 -27.56 1.28 10.35
C ASP A 321 -26.54 2.23 9.72
N LEU A 322 -27.00 3.02 8.75
CA LEU A 322 -26.14 3.95 7.99
C LEU A 322 -26.22 5.40 8.49
N PHE A 323 -27.28 5.77 9.22
CA PHE A 323 -27.57 7.15 9.59
C PHE A 323 -27.89 7.31 11.06
N ASP A 324 -27.76 8.54 11.58
CA ASP A 324 -28.10 8.94 12.95
C ASP A 324 -29.61 9.04 13.22
N LYS A 325 -30.48 8.54 12.31
CA LYS A 325 -31.93 8.59 12.39
C LYS A 325 -32.55 7.24 12.11
N GLU A 326 -33.67 6.95 12.80
CA GLU A 326 -34.42 5.71 12.62
C GLU A 326 -35.08 5.65 11.24
N PHE A 327 -34.98 4.53 10.58
CA PHE A 327 -35.64 4.30 9.30
C PHE A 327 -37.15 4.23 9.47
N VAL A 328 -37.90 4.94 8.63
CA VAL A 328 -39.38 4.97 8.65
C VAL A 328 -39.96 4.20 7.47
N SER A 329 -39.55 4.52 6.25
CA SER A 329 -40.07 3.91 5.03
C SER A 329 -39.17 4.19 3.83
N GLN A 330 -39.36 3.40 2.76
CA GLN A 330 -38.76 3.68 1.46
C GLN A 330 -39.75 3.35 0.34
N SER A 331 -39.62 4.09 -0.76
CA SER A 331 -40.43 3.87 -1.97
C SER A 331 -39.54 4.03 -3.22
N TYR A 332 -39.89 3.28 -4.26
CA TYR A 332 -39.23 3.44 -5.55
C TYR A 332 -39.96 4.50 -6.38
N ASN A 333 -39.27 5.58 -6.69
CA ASN A 333 -39.75 6.62 -7.58
C ASN A 333 -39.53 6.20 -9.04
N THR A 334 -40.59 5.75 -9.70
CA THR A 334 -40.53 5.21 -11.07
C THR A 334 -40.21 6.27 -12.13
N GLU A 335 -40.57 7.52 -11.88
CA GLU A 335 -40.29 8.65 -12.78
C GLU A 335 -38.81 9.01 -12.76
N LYS A 336 -38.20 8.95 -11.57
CA LYS A 336 -36.78 9.30 -11.36
C LYS A 336 -35.84 8.11 -11.39
N GLY A 337 -36.38 6.89 -11.37
CA GLY A 337 -35.59 5.66 -11.45
C GLY A 337 -34.73 5.40 -10.19
N ARG A 338 -35.17 5.86 -9.01
CA ARG A 338 -34.39 5.76 -7.76
C ARG A 338 -35.26 5.37 -6.57
N TRP A 339 -34.62 4.88 -5.54
CA TRP A 339 -35.19 4.68 -4.21
C TRP A 339 -35.12 5.95 -3.39
N GLU A 340 -36.15 6.26 -2.64
CA GLU A 340 -36.28 7.40 -1.73
C GLU A 340 -36.60 6.83 -0.34
N ALA A 341 -35.59 6.79 0.55
CA ALA A 341 -35.72 6.35 1.94
C ALA A 341 -36.01 7.56 2.83
N THR A 342 -36.95 7.41 3.77
CA THR A 342 -37.39 8.45 4.71
C THR A 342 -37.07 8.01 6.13
N PHE A 343 -36.56 8.94 6.92
CA PHE A 343 -36.18 8.77 8.32
C PHE A 343 -37.01 9.66 9.24
N ASP A 344 -36.98 9.38 10.53
CA ASP A 344 -37.82 10.05 11.56
C ASP A 344 -37.39 11.49 11.88
N GLY A 345 -36.25 11.94 11.33
CA GLY A 345 -35.74 13.29 11.49
C GLY A 345 -34.71 13.68 10.43
N ALA A 346 -34.24 14.93 10.48
CA ALA A 346 -33.19 15.41 9.58
C ALA A 346 -31.89 14.63 9.82
N ILE A 347 -31.35 14.04 8.73
CA ILE A 347 -30.08 13.30 8.75
C ILE A 347 -28.95 14.30 8.94
N THR A 348 -28.15 14.11 9.99
CA THR A 348 -26.98 14.96 10.30
C THR A 348 -25.67 14.20 10.27
N GLU A 349 -25.72 12.86 10.37
CA GLU A 349 -24.55 12.02 10.36
C GLU A 349 -24.75 10.78 9.49
N VAL A 350 -23.72 10.45 8.72
CA VAL A 350 -23.59 9.17 8.01
C VAL A 350 -22.54 8.37 8.77
N TYR A 351 -22.92 7.22 9.29
CA TYR A 351 -22.04 6.37 10.07
C TYR A 351 -20.93 5.75 9.19
N GLY A 352 -19.76 5.59 9.79
CA GLY A 352 -18.63 4.90 9.18
C GLY A 352 -18.66 3.41 9.45
N LEU A 353 -17.75 2.69 8.84
CA LEU A 353 -17.45 1.31 9.19
C LEU A 353 -16.73 1.27 10.55
N SER A 354 -17.12 0.34 11.41
CA SER A 354 -16.45 0.10 12.71
C SER A 354 -15.09 -0.55 12.52
N ASP A 355 -14.96 -1.39 11.52
CA ASP A 355 -13.74 -2.02 11.02
C ASP A 355 -13.89 -2.30 9.52
N PHE A 356 -12.81 -2.73 8.86
CA PHE A 356 -12.82 -3.08 7.44
C PHE A 356 -12.93 -4.60 7.20
N ASP A 357 -13.26 -5.39 8.24
CA ASP A 357 -13.60 -6.81 8.12
C ASP A 357 -15.08 -6.96 7.75
N ILE A 358 -15.40 -6.64 6.49
CA ILE A 358 -16.75 -6.59 5.95
C ILE A 358 -17.17 -8.00 5.56
N ASP A 359 -18.28 -8.48 6.13
CA ASP A 359 -18.80 -9.78 5.76
C ASP A 359 -19.26 -9.82 4.29
N PRO A 360 -19.31 -11.02 3.66
CA PRO A 360 -19.68 -11.13 2.24
C PRO A 360 -21.08 -10.59 1.92
N THR A 361 -22.01 -10.57 2.87
CA THR A 361 -23.37 -10.07 2.69
C THR A 361 -23.39 -8.55 2.62
N GLU A 362 -22.68 -7.89 3.53
CA GLU A 362 -22.52 -6.44 3.54
C GLU A 362 -21.74 -5.96 2.30
N LEU A 363 -20.67 -6.67 1.90
CA LEU A 363 -19.93 -6.37 0.69
C LEU A 363 -20.81 -6.45 -0.56
N ALA A 364 -21.65 -7.49 -0.68
CA ALA A 364 -22.60 -7.62 -1.79
C ALA A 364 -23.64 -6.49 -1.81
N LEU A 365 -24.09 -6.07 -0.63
CA LEU A 365 -25.02 -4.97 -0.49
C LEU A 365 -24.38 -3.62 -0.92
N ARG A 366 -23.20 -3.31 -0.39
CA ARG A 366 -22.45 -2.09 -0.73
C ARG A 366 -22.15 -2.02 -2.23
N SER A 367 -21.65 -3.09 -2.81
CA SER A 367 -21.31 -3.17 -4.23
C SER A 367 -22.55 -3.06 -5.16
N SER A 368 -23.74 -3.27 -4.63
CA SER A 368 -24.98 -3.06 -5.38
C SER A 368 -25.38 -1.59 -5.53
N ILE A 369 -24.87 -0.68 -4.68
CA ILE A 369 -25.22 0.74 -4.68
C ILE A 369 -24.52 1.43 -5.86
N THR A 370 -25.31 2.04 -6.75
CA THR A 370 -24.82 2.66 -8.01
C THR A 370 -24.93 4.19 -8.04
N SER A 371 -25.76 4.79 -7.20
CA SER A 371 -25.77 6.23 -6.96
C SER A 371 -26.20 6.58 -5.54
N ILE A 372 -25.76 7.74 -5.06
CA ILE A 372 -26.04 8.27 -3.72
C ILE A 372 -26.30 9.76 -3.82
N HIS A 373 -27.38 10.22 -3.17
CA HIS A 373 -27.74 11.62 -3.03
C HIS A 373 -28.02 11.94 -1.55
N LEU A 374 -27.15 12.73 -0.96
CA LEU A 374 -27.21 13.14 0.44
C LEU A 374 -28.00 14.44 0.60
N PRO A 375 -28.80 14.62 1.67
CA PRO A 375 -29.47 15.89 1.95
C PRO A 375 -28.47 16.98 2.38
N GLU A 376 -28.80 18.22 2.06
CA GLU A 376 -28.13 19.37 2.70
C GLU A 376 -28.54 19.39 4.18
N GLY A 377 -27.58 19.37 5.10
CA GLY A 377 -27.79 19.22 6.54
C GLY A 377 -26.92 18.14 7.16
N VAL A 378 -26.42 17.20 6.36
CA VAL A 378 -25.38 16.26 6.79
C VAL A 378 -24.13 17.02 7.21
N GLN A 379 -23.68 16.80 8.44
CA GLN A 379 -22.52 17.46 9.03
C GLN A 379 -21.31 16.53 9.13
N THR A 380 -21.53 15.23 9.28
CA THR A 380 -20.49 14.24 9.45
C THR A 380 -20.68 13.08 8.48
N ILE A 381 -19.59 12.68 7.81
CA ILE A 381 -19.50 11.44 7.05
C ILE A 381 -18.38 10.60 7.67
N GLY A 382 -18.73 9.43 8.18
CA GLY A 382 -17.80 8.55 8.89
C GLY A 382 -16.76 7.88 7.99
N SER A 383 -15.73 7.29 8.59
CA SER A 383 -14.69 6.55 7.87
C SER A 383 -15.29 5.36 7.13
N GLY A 384 -14.94 5.19 5.84
CA GLY A 384 -15.46 4.09 5.04
C GLY A 384 -16.97 4.11 4.78
N ALA A 385 -17.68 5.22 5.06
CA ALA A 385 -19.16 5.27 5.01
C ALA A 385 -19.74 4.73 3.71
N PHE A 386 -19.17 5.06 2.57
CA PHE A 386 -19.58 4.61 1.24
C PHE A 386 -18.50 3.80 0.52
N ALA A 387 -17.53 3.27 1.27
CA ALA A 387 -16.48 2.43 0.70
C ALA A 387 -17.05 1.19 0.00
N LEU A 388 -16.36 0.73 -1.05
CA LEU A 388 -16.68 -0.49 -1.82
C LEU A 388 -18.05 -0.44 -2.55
N THR A 389 -18.62 0.75 -2.75
CA THR A 389 -19.83 0.91 -3.57
C THR A 389 -19.50 1.03 -5.07
N SER A 390 -20.50 0.81 -5.93
CA SER A 390 -20.37 0.95 -7.39
C SER A 390 -20.78 2.33 -7.91
N ILE A 391 -20.73 3.35 -7.07
CA ILE A 391 -21.07 4.71 -7.48
C ILE A 391 -20.10 5.22 -8.53
N SER A 392 -20.61 5.96 -9.52
CA SER A 392 -19.81 6.59 -10.56
C SER A 392 -19.43 8.04 -10.24
N GLU A 393 -20.20 8.69 -9.39
CA GLU A 393 -19.98 10.04 -8.89
C GLU A 393 -20.65 10.24 -7.54
N ILE A 394 -20.19 11.21 -6.77
CA ILE A 394 -20.80 11.62 -5.50
C ILE A 394 -20.68 13.13 -5.33
N THR A 395 -21.70 13.74 -4.72
CA THR A 395 -21.63 15.13 -4.29
C THR A 395 -21.65 15.22 -2.77
N ILE A 396 -20.62 15.83 -2.20
CA ILE A 396 -20.54 16.09 -0.76
C ILE A 396 -21.24 17.40 -0.45
N PRO A 397 -22.29 17.41 0.41
CA PRO A 397 -23.02 18.63 0.79
C PRO A 397 -22.11 19.73 1.39
N GLN A 398 -22.46 20.99 1.19
CA GLN A 398 -21.70 22.10 1.78
C GLN A 398 -21.78 22.16 3.31
N SER A 399 -22.81 21.57 3.89
CA SER A 399 -23.02 21.44 5.33
C SER A 399 -22.01 20.52 6.04
N VAL A 400 -21.37 19.59 5.30
CA VAL A 400 -20.43 18.61 5.90
C VAL A 400 -19.25 19.35 6.51
N THR A 401 -18.99 19.12 7.78
CA THR A 401 -17.89 19.72 8.55
C THR A 401 -16.79 18.72 8.89
N SER A 402 -17.09 17.42 8.79
CA SER A 402 -16.16 16.34 9.07
C SER A 402 -16.37 15.19 8.07
N ILE A 403 -15.27 14.68 7.52
CA ILE A 403 -15.26 13.51 6.66
C ILE A 403 -14.15 12.57 7.09
N GLY A 404 -14.50 11.30 7.28
CA GLY A 404 -13.58 10.26 7.75
C GLY A 404 -12.68 9.71 6.64
N ASP A 405 -11.61 9.05 7.05
CA ASP A 405 -10.68 8.38 6.14
C ASP A 405 -11.39 7.30 5.33
N ALA A 406 -10.93 7.09 4.10
CA ALA A 406 -11.46 6.06 3.20
C ALA A 406 -12.98 6.18 2.93
N ALA A 407 -13.61 7.35 3.15
CA ALA A 407 -15.07 7.53 3.08
C ALA A 407 -15.72 6.94 1.82
N ILE A 408 -15.02 6.94 0.68
CA ILE A 408 -15.45 6.39 -0.61
C ILE A 408 -14.37 5.51 -1.26
N SER A 409 -13.47 4.91 -0.46
CA SER A 409 -12.39 4.05 -0.98
C SER A 409 -12.94 2.75 -1.57
N GLY A 410 -12.22 2.17 -2.53
CA GLY A 410 -12.63 0.93 -3.19
C GLY A 410 -13.81 1.07 -4.17
N CYS A 411 -14.32 2.29 -4.43
CA CYS A 411 -15.37 2.53 -5.41
C CYS A 411 -14.82 2.43 -6.84
N SER A 412 -14.83 1.24 -7.44
CA SER A 412 -14.16 0.93 -8.72
C SER A 412 -14.70 1.73 -9.93
N GLN A 413 -15.93 2.23 -9.86
CA GLN A 413 -16.58 2.99 -10.93
C GLN A 413 -16.50 4.50 -10.74
N LEU A 414 -15.92 4.97 -9.62
CA LEU A 414 -15.94 6.38 -9.26
C LEU A 414 -15.02 7.19 -10.17
N ARG A 415 -15.59 8.14 -10.89
CA ARG A 415 -14.93 9.02 -11.85
C ARG A 415 -14.98 10.50 -11.49
N ALA A 416 -15.79 10.89 -10.53
CA ALA A 416 -15.88 12.29 -10.09
C ALA A 416 -16.42 12.42 -8.66
N VAL A 417 -15.90 13.44 -7.96
CA VAL A 417 -16.38 13.92 -6.66
C VAL A 417 -16.74 15.39 -6.81
N TYR A 418 -17.90 15.78 -6.32
CA TYR A 418 -18.40 17.16 -6.39
C TYR A 418 -18.69 17.72 -4.99
N GLY A 419 -18.89 19.02 -4.91
CA GLY A 419 -19.28 19.71 -3.68
C GLY A 419 -18.11 20.03 -2.78
N LYS A 420 -18.35 19.97 -1.46
CA LYS A 420 -17.32 20.27 -0.47
C LYS A 420 -16.23 19.17 -0.49
N TYR A 421 -14.99 19.56 -0.30
CA TYR A 421 -13.82 18.67 -0.33
C TYR A 421 -13.44 18.09 -1.71
N ALA A 422 -14.14 18.42 -2.79
CA ALA A 422 -13.73 18.02 -4.13
C ALA A 422 -12.51 18.82 -4.58
N SER A 423 -11.49 18.16 -5.16
CA SER A 423 -10.38 18.82 -5.83
C SER A 423 -10.87 19.67 -7.02
N ALA A 424 -10.04 20.61 -7.48
CA ALA A 424 -10.41 21.52 -8.56
C ALA A 424 -10.83 20.82 -9.87
N ASP A 425 -10.30 19.62 -10.13
CA ASP A 425 -10.61 18.77 -11.28
C ASP A 425 -11.69 17.71 -10.98
N ASN A 426 -12.24 17.68 -9.77
CA ASN A 426 -13.22 16.71 -9.27
C ASN A 426 -12.73 15.25 -9.25
N ARG A 427 -11.43 15.02 -9.24
CA ARG A 427 -10.84 13.68 -9.25
C ARG A 427 -10.41 13.17 -7.88
N CYS A 428 -10.36 14.05 -6.90
CA CYS A 428 -9.94 13.73 -5.54
C CYS A 428 -10.92 14.28 -4.52
N LEU A 429 -11.14 13.54 -3.45
CA LEU A 429 -11.78 14.02 -2.22
C LEU A 429 -10.66 14.43 -1.27
N VAL A 430 -10.55 15.75 -0.99
CA VAL A 430 -9.43 16.33 -0.23
C VAL A 430 -9.95 17.21 0.90
N ASP A 431 -9.51 16.93 2.13
CA ASP A 431 -9.83 17.76 3.30
C ASP A 431 -8.56 18.40 3.86
N GLY A 432 -8.45 19.73 3.78
CA GLY A 432 -7.32 20.49 4.33
C GLY A 432 -5.95 20.04 3.80
N GLY A 433 -5.88 19.60 2.54
CA GLY A 433 -4.66 19.05 1.92
C GLY A 433 -4.47 17.54 2.12
N LYS A 434 -5.35 16.88 2.90
CA LYS A 434 -5.33 15.42 3.05
C LYS A 434 -6.21 14.76 1.99
N LEU A 435 -5.62 13.89 1.17
CA LEU A 435 -6.39 13.03 0.26
C LEU A 435 -7.15 11.98 1.07
N ILE A 436 -8.46 11.98 0.93
CA ILE A 436 -9.35 10.99 1.56
C ILE A 436 -9.60 9.81 0.63
N SER A 437 -9.91 10.08 -0.63
CA SER A 437 -10.17 9.03 -1.62
C SER A 437 -10.02 9.54 -3.06
N PRO A 438 -9.60 8.68 -4.03
CA PRO A 438 -9.50 8.99 -5.45
C PRO A 438 -10.78 8.70 -6.22
N ALA A 439 -10.93 9.35 -7.39
CA ALA A 439 -12.02 9.15 -8.35
C ALA A 439 -11.46 9.02 -9.78
N PHE A 440 -10.67 7.97 -10.05
CA PHE A 440 -9.85 7.83 -11.27
C PHE A 440 -10.41 6.83 -12.29
N ALA A 441 -11.63 6.35 -12.10
CA ALA A 441 -12.26 5.48 -13.07
C ALA A 441 -12.33 6.17 -14.45
N GLY A 442 -11.90 5.44 -15.51
CA GLY A 442 -11.82 5.95 -16.88
C GLY A 442 -10.50 6.67 -17.23
N LEU A 443 -9.55 6.77 -16.30
CA LEU A 443 -8.19 7.25 -16.56
C LEU A 443 -7.22 6.07 -16.65
N THR A 444 -6.13 6.21 -17.40
CA THR A 444 -5.03 5.22 -17.43
C THR A 444 -3.92 5.60 -16.46
N GLU A 445 -3.69 6.90 -16.26
CA GLU A 445 -2.72 7.45 -15.32
C GLU A 445 -3.26 8.73 -14.69
N TYR A 446 -2.74 9.10 -13.54
CA TYR A 446 -3.11 10.34 -12.89
C TYR A 446 -1.97 10.88 -12.01
N THR A 447 -1.80 12.21 -12.04
CA THR A 447 -0.91 12.94 -11.13
C THR A 447 -1.76 13.65 -10.09
N LEU A 448 -1.51 13.41 -8.80
CA LEU A 448 -2.21 14.10 -7.72
C LEU A 448 -1.96 15.61 -7.81
N PRO A 449 -2.97 16.45 -7.52
CA PRO A 449 -2.81 17.90 -7.56
C PRO A 449 -1.90 18.40 -6.42
N ASP A 450 -1.20 19.51 -6.66
CA ASP A 450 -0.26 20.11 -5.70
C ASP A 450 -0.91 20.58 -4.38
N GLU A 451 -2.24 20.71 -4.35
CA GLU A 451 -3.00 20.98 -3.11
C GLU A 451 -2.99 19.80 -2.13
N VAL A 452 -2.66 18.59 -2.61
CA VAL A 452 -2.51 17.41 -1.75
C VAL A 452 -1.13 17.46 -1.09
N THR A 453 -1.14 17.53 0.24
CA THR A 453 0.08 17.53 1.07
C THR A 453 0.24 16.26 1.88
N THR A 454 -0.84 15.50 2.02
CA THR A 454 -0.87 14.22 2.74
C THR A 454 -1.79 13.23 2.03
N ILE A 455 -1.44 11.94 2.06
CA ILE A 455 -2.31 10.85 1.59
C ILE A 455 -2.85 10.14 2.83
N GLY A 456 -4.17 10.12 2.98
CA GLY A 456 -4.87 9.57 4.15
C GLY A 456 -4.78 8.05 4.24
N MET A 457 -5.05 7.52 5.43
CA MET A 457 -5.11 6.07 5.67
C MET A 457 -6.19 5.43 4.77
N LEU A 458 -5.86 4.30 4.15
CA LEU A 458 -6.75 3.53 3.27
C LEU A 458 -7.33 4.32 2.09
N SER A 459 -6.75 5.49 1.72
CA SER A 459 -7.25 6.31 0.60
C SER A 459 -7.34 5.53 -0.71
N PHE A 460 -6.35 4.68 -1.00
CA PHE A 460 -6.30 3.81 -2.16
C PHE A 460 -6.52 2.33 -1.81
N ALA A 461 -7.03 2.02 -0.61
CA ALA A 461 -7.29 0.64 -0.24
C ALA A 461 -8.35 0.02 -1.15
N PHE A 462 -8.12 -1.25 -1.53
CA PHE A 462 -8.97 -1.98 -2.48
C PHE A 462 -9.14 -1.26 -3.84
N TYR A 463 -8.14 -0.43 -4.20
CA TYR A 463 -8.16 0.34 -5.43
C TYR A 463 -8.24 -0.57 -6.66
N ALA A 464 -9.38 -0.54 -7.33
CA ALA A 464 -9.70 -1.35 -8.52
C ALA A 464 -10.19 -0.48 -9.68
N GLN A 465 -9.80 0.82 -9.71
CA GLN A 465 -10.13 1.75 -10.79
C GLN A 465 -9.18 1.58 -11.98
N SER A 466 -9.48 2.22 -13.09
CA SER A 466 -8.75 2.01 -14.35
C SER A 466 -7.37 2.67 -14.42
N ALA A 467 -7.08 3.66 -13.59
CA ALA A 467 -5.74 4.24 -13.57
C ALA A 467 -4.74 3.27 -12.91
N THR A 468 -3.79 2.82 -13.70
CA THR A 468 -2.77 1.85 -13.26
C THR A 468 -1.46 2.52 -12.86
N LYS A 469 -1.29 3.81 -13.18
CA LYS A 469 -0.13 4.63 -12.82
C LYS A 469 -0.56 5.86 -12.03
N ILE A 470 0.03 6.04 -10.86
CA ILE A 470 -0.21 7.20 -9.97
C ILE A 470 1.11 7.94 -9.74
N THR A 471 1.09 9.25 -9.99
CA THR A 471 2.21 10.14 -9.64
C THR A 471 1.83 10.99 -8.44
N ILE A 472 2.63 10.89 -7.39
CA ILE A 472 2.54 11.65 -6.15
C ILE A 472 3.51 12.83 -6.26
N PRO A 473 3.06 14.09 -6.26
CA PRO A 473 3.91 15.25 -6.46
C PRO A 473 4.80 15.54 -5.23
N ASP A 474 5.76 16.44 -5.43
CA ASP A 474 6.68 16.88 -4.37
C ASP A 474 5.98 17.63 -3.22
N SER A 475 4.77 18.12 -3.42
CA SER A 475 3.93 18.75 -2.38
C SER A 475 3.49 17.79 -1.29
N VAL A 476 3.43 16.49 -1.57
CA VAL A 476 3.05 15.48 -0.59
C VAL A 476 4.23 15.22 0.34
N LEU A 477 3.99 15.41 1.65
CA LEU A 477 5.01 15.31 2.69
C LEU A 477 4.86 14.05 3.55
N TYR A 478 3.68 13.43 3.55
CA TYR A 478 3.38 12.26 4.36
C TYR A 478 2.35 11.34 3.71
N ILE A 479 2.62 10.05 3.78
CA ILE A 479 1.71 8.97 3.36
C ILE A 479 1.38 8.15 4.60
N TYR A 480 0.10 8.10 4.99
CA TYR A 480 -0.33 7.35 6.16
C TYR A 480 -0.15 5.83 5.96
N PRO A 481 0.00 5.06 7.07
CA PRO A 481 0.02 3.60 7.01
C PRO A 481 -1.19 3.07 6.21
N MET A 482 -0.97 1.98 5.47
CA MET A 482 -2.01 1.30 4.68
C MET A 482 -2.68 2.17 3.60
N ALA A 483 -2.10 3.33 3.21
CA ALA A 483 -2.73 4.24 2.26
C ALA A 483 -3.07 3.57 0.91
N PHE A 484 -2.23 2.66 0.42
CA PHE A 484 -2.39 1.88 -0.82
C PHE A 484 -2.59 0.38 -0.55
N PHE A 485 -3.02 0.02 0.66
CA PHE A 485 -3.21 -1.37 1.06
C PHE A 485 -4.15 -2.12 0.11
N ASN A 486 -3.72 -3.28 -0.37
CA ASN A 486 -4.50 -4.13 -1.28
C ASN A 486 -5.02 -3.38 -2.52
N SER A 487 -4.17 -2.53 -3.13
CA SER A 487 -4.47 -1.81 -4.37
C SER A 487 -4.43 -2.77 -5.56
N LEU A 488 -5.60 -3.20 -6.04
CA LEU A 488 -5.76 -4.30 -6.99
C LEU A 488 -5.34 -3.95 -8.42
N SER A 489 -5.40 -2.67 -8.81
CA SER A 489 -5.15 -2.21 -10.20
C SER A 489 -3.86 -1.42 -10.37
N LEU A 490 -3.25 -0.93 -9.27
CA LEU A 490 -2.06 -0.08 -9.32
C LEU A 490 -0.85 -0.88 -9.80
N GLN A 491 -0.24 -0.49 -10.92
CA GLN A 491 0.93 -1.15 -11.51
C GLN A 491 2.20 -0.32 -11.31
N GLU A 492 2.09 0.99 -11.37
CA GLU A 492 3.22 1.90 -11.23
C GLU A 492 2.88 3.05 -10.28
N VAL A 493 3.80 3.34 -9.36
CA VAL A 493 3.73 4.54 -8.51
C VAL A 493 5.02 5.34 -8.63
N VAL A 494 4.87 6.65 -8.82
CA VAL A 494 5.98 7.61 -8.79
C VAL A 494 5.79 8.50 -7.56
N ILE A 495 6.74 8.45 -6.63
CA ILE A 495 6.70 9.17 -5.36
C ILE A 495 7.63 10.37 -5.45
N GLY A 496 7.09 11.57 -5.23
CA GLY A 496 7.81 12.83 -5.25
C GLY A 496 8.86 12.96 -4.14
N SER A 497 9.71 13.96 -4.28
CA SER A 497 10.85 14.20 -3.38
C SER A 497 10.44 14.74 -1.99
N GLY A 498 9.18 15.13 -1.78
CA GLY A 498 8.66 15.58 -0.48
C GLY A 498 8.57 14.46 0.57
N ILE A 499 8.46 13.20 0.15
CA ILE A 499 8.37 12.05 1.04
C ILE A 499 9.76 11.67 1.57
N THR A 500 9.89 11.60 2.89
CA THR A 500 11.15 11.24 3.58
C THR A 500 11.07 9.89 4.30
N ALA A 501 9.88 9.31 4.45
CA ALA A 501 9.66 7.98 5.03
C ALA A 501 8.42 7.33 4.41
N LEU A 502 8.42 6.01 4.31
CA LEU A 502 7.24 5.20 4.03
C LEU A 502 6.81 4.49 5.30
N GLU A 503 5.53 4.51 5.58
CA GLU A 503 4.94 3.88 6.75
C GLU A 503 4.65 2.38 6.50
N ALA A 504 4.42 1.64 7.60
CA ALA A 504 4.08 0.22 7.53
C ALA A 504 2.87 -0.03 6.62
N ASP A 505 2.92 -1.12 5.87
CA ASP A 505 1.83 -1.60 5.03
C ASP A 505 1.33 -0.60 3.97
N THR A 506 2.10 0.46 3.69
CA THR A 506 1.66 1.51 2.77
C THR A 506 1.15 0.94 1.44
N PHE A 507 1.86 -0.04 0.85
CA PHE A 507 1.52 -0.71 -0.41
C PHE A 507 1.25 -2.21 -0.25
N SER A 508 1.18 -2.72 0.98
CA SER A 508 1.04 -4.16 1.24
C SER A 508 -0.16 -4.77 0.51
N LEU A 509 -0.01 -6.02 0.06
CA LEU A 509 -1.00 -6.80 -0.70
C LEU A 509 -1.36 -6.21 -2.09
N SER A 510 -0.59 -5.25 -2.62
CA SER A 510 -0.82 -4.67 -3.95
C SER A 510 -0.35 -5.63 -5.05
N GLN A 511 -1.25 -6.55 -5.45
CA GLN A 511 -0.97 -7.70 -6.30
C GLN A 511 -0.48 -7.34 -7.72
N ALA A 512 -0.91 -6.18 -8.24
CA ALA A 512 -0.57 -5.73 -9.59
C ALA A 512 0.65 -4.81 -9.63
N LEU A 513 1.17 -4.34 -8.48
CA LEU A 513 2.25 -3.36 -8.41
C LEU A 513 3.56 -3.95 -8.97
N THR A 514 4.08 -3.37 -10.04
CA THR A 514 5.30 -3.83 -10.73
C THR A 514 6.47 -2.87 -10.54
N THR A 515 6.21 -1.57 -10.46
CA THR A 515 7.25 -0.54 -10.50
C THR A 515 6.99 0.55 -9.45
N VAL A 516 8.01 0.85 -8.68
CA VAL A 516 8.02 1.94 -7.69
C VAL A 516 9.18 2.87 -8.00
N THR A 517 8.89 4.15 -8.23
CA THR A 517 9.90 5.20 -8.41
C THR A 517 9.85 6.15 -7.22
N ILE A 518 10.98 6.34 -6.53
CA ILE A 518 11.08 7.23 -5.36
C ILE A 518 12.10 8.32 -5.71
N ASN A 519 11.62 9.54 -5.97
CA ASN A 519 12.46 10.66 -6.38
C ASN A 519 13.18 11.33 -5.19
N GLY A 520 12.65 11.15 -3.98
CA GLY A 520 13.23 11.65 -2.73
C GLY A 520 14.29 10.74 -2.14
N SER A 521 14.87 11.21 -1.04
CA SER A 521 15.75 10.39 -0.20
C SER A 521 14.99 10.01 1.06
N LEU A 522 14.67 8.75 1.19
CA LEU A 522 14.07 8.22 2.42
C LEU A 522 15.12 8.19 3.53
N ASN A 523 14.75 8.70 4.68
CA ASN A 523 15.57 8.68 5.89
C ASN A 523 14.95 7.66 6.84
N TYR A 524 15.59 6.50 6.95
CA TYR A 524 15.30 5.61 8.07
C TYR A 524 16.08 6.09 9.28
N SER A 525 15.45 6.71 10.24
CA SER A 525 15.98 6.79 11.59
C SER A 525 15.65 5.46 12.26
N GLY A 526 16.55 4.50 12.14
CA GLY A 526 16.42 3.20 12.77
C GLY A 526 16.43 3.32 14.29
N SER A 527 15.33 3.55 14.88
CA SER A 527 14.82 3.25 16.20
C SER A 527 13.71 4.24 16.57
N ASP A 528 12.52 3.99 16.14
CA ASP A 528 11.43 4.36 17.00
C ASP A 528 11.42 3.32 18.15
N ILE A 529 10.99 3.79 19.33
CA ILE A 529 11.04 3.11 20.64
C ILE A 529 10.33 1.72 20.65
N LEU A 530 9.80 1.26 19.53
CA LEU A 530 9.06 0.01 19.36
C LEU A 530 9.76 -1.00 18.44
N GLY A 531 10.90 -0.64 17.80
CA GLY A 531 11.69 -1.61 17.00
C GLY A 531 10.95 -2.23 15.81
N THR A 532 9.86 -1.61 15.36
CA THR A 532 9.09 -2.11 14.23
C THR A 532 9.59 -1.46 12.94
N PHE A 533 10.31 -2.22 12.17
CA PHE A 533 10.62 -1.87 10.80
C PHE A 533 9.31 -1.80 10.01
N LYS A 534 9.15 -0.72 9.25
CA LYS A 534 7.89 -0.48 8.54
C LYS A 534 8.01 -1.03 7.13
N HIS A 535 7.52 -2.25 6.92
CA HIS A 535 7.46 -2.87 5.58
C HIS A 535 6.37 -2.20 4.77
N ALA A 536 6.79 -1.44 3.77
CA ALA A 536 5.85 -0.71 2.93
C ALA A 536 5.26 -1.58 1.80
N PHE A 537 5.95 -2.66 1.39
CA PHE A 537 5.63 -3.45 0.19
C PHE A 537 5.40 -4.95 0.47
N ASP A 538 4.97 -5.28 1.68
CA ASP A 538 4.69 -6.68 2.05
C ASP A 538 3.68 -7.32 1.09
N ASN A 539 3.95 -8.55 0.65
CA ASN A 539 3.07 -9.30 -0.25
C ASN A 539 2.71 -8.55 -1.55
N CYS A 540 3.69 -7.91 -2.19
CA CYS A 540 3.60 -7.37 -3.55
C CYS A 540 4.24 -8.32 -4.57
N PRO A 541 3.60 -9.44 -4.96
CA PRO A 541 4.23 -10.55 -5.69
C PRO A 541 4.62 -10.20 -7.13
N SER A 542 4.09 -9.11 -7.69
CA SER A 542 4.41 -8.65 -9.04
C SER A 542 5.50 -7.58 -9.08
N LEU A 543 6.02 -7.14 -7.91
CA LEU A 543 7.00 -6.06 -7.84
C LEU A 543 8.33 -6.51 -8.44
N THR A 544 8.77 -5.80 -9.48
CA THR A 544 9.99 -6.11 -10.24
C THR A 544 11.02 -5.00 -10.19
N THR A 545 10.62 -3.75 -9.93
CA THR A 545 11.49 -2.61 -10.20
C THR A 545 11.36 -1.51 -9.16
N PHE A 546 12.49 -1.12 -8.59
CA PHE A 546 12.65 0.12 -7.83
C PHE A 546 13.49 1.11 -8.65
N ASN A 547 13.04 2.37 -8.75
CA ASN A 547 13.76 3.47 -9.36
C ASN A 547 14.00 4.60 -8.36
N GLY A 548 15.01 5.41 -8.63
CA GLY A 548 15.36 6.59 -7.83
C GLY A 548 16.75 6.50 -7.21
N PRO A 549 17.16 7.52 -6.41
CA PRO A 549 18.52 7.64 -5.90
C PRO A 549 18.96 6.55 -4.92
N GLN A 550 18.00 5.84 -4.32
CA GLN A 550 18.26 4.78 -3.32
C GLN A 550 17.98 3.38 -3.88
N ALA A 551 17.63 3.26 -5.16
CA ALA A 551 17.51 1.98 -5.82
C ALA A 551 18.90 1.38 -6.11
N SER A 552 19.02 0.07 -6.06
CA SER A 552 20.21 -0.66 -6.51
C SER A 552 20.48 -0.43 -8.01
N GLN A 553 21.70 -0.68 -8.45
CA GLN A 553 22.07 -0.49 -9.87
C GLN A 553 21.27 -1.38 -10.84
N ASP A 554 20.82 -2.54 -10.39
CA ASP A 554 19.98 -3.47 -11.16
C ASP A 554 18.49 -3.25 -10.93
N HIS A 555 18.12 -2.20 -10.20
CA HIS A 555 16.74 -1.81 -9.90
C HIS A 555 15.92 -2.86 -9.11
N THR A 556 16.55 -3.85 -8.51
CA THR A 556 15.83 -4.91 -7.77
C THR A 556 15.65 -4.60 -6.29
N CYS A 557 16.42 -3.68 -5.74
CA CYS A 557 16.47 -3.39 -4.30
C CYS A 557 16.30 -1.90 -4.00
N LEU A 558 15.76 -1.62 -2.81
CA LEU A 558 15.81 -0.32 -2.16
C LEU A 558 16.85 -0.37 -1.03
N ILE A 559 17.87 0.49 -1.10
CA ILE A 559 19.00 0.51 -0.17
C ILE A 559 19.09 1.87 0.50
N ILE A 560 18.98 1.90 1.83
CA ILE A 560 19.04 3.12 2.63
C ILE A 560 20.19 3.01 3.62
N ASN A 561 21.14 3.93 3.60
CA ASN A 561 22.30 3.94 4.51
C ASN A 561 23.07 2.61 4.55
N LYS A 562 23.22 1.95 3.41
CA LYS A 562 23.82 0.60 3.23
C LYS A 562 22.99 -0.55 3.85
N GLU A 563 21.77 -0.32 4.20
CA GLU A 563 20.82 -1.32 4.61
C GLU A 563 19.93 -1.70 3.43
N LEU A 564 19.80 -2.99 3.16
CA LEU A 564 18.81 -3.53 2.24
C LEU A 564 17.46 -3.51 2.93
N VAL A 565 16.58 -2.59 2.50
CA VAL A 565 15.30 -2.34 3.17
C VAL A 565 14.16 -3.10 2.50
N GLU A 566 14.15 -3.11 1.17
CA GLU A 566 13.11 -3.79 0.38
C GLU A 566 13.74 -4.45 -0.85
N ILE A 567 13.09 -5.52 -1.31
CA ILE A 567 13.53 -6.25 -2.49
C ILE A 567 12.34 -6.66 -3.38
N ALA A 568 12.53 -6.55 -4.68
CA ALA A 568 11.56 -6.96 -5.69
C ALA A 568 11.57 -8.50 -5.85
N LEU A 569 10.86 -9.20 -4.98
CA LEU A 569 10.90 -10.67 -4.89
C LEU A 569 10.48 -11.38 -6.18
N ALA A 570 9.68 -10.76 -7.04
CA ALA A 570 9.26 -11.33 -8.32
C ALA A 570 10.41 -11.60 -9.30
N THR A 571 11.54 -10.91 -9.14
CA THR A 571 12.70 -11.03 -10.04
C THR A 571 13.73 -12.06 -9.56
N ILE A 572 13.56 -12.60 -8.35
CA ILE A 572 14.58 -13.40 -7.67
C ILE A 572 14.13 -14.85 -7.60
N SER A 573 15.01 -15.75 -8.01
CA SER A 573 14.77 -17.19 -7.92
C SER A 573 16.10 -17.96 -7.87
N GLY A 574 16.06 -19.19 -7.34
CA GLY A 574 17.24 -20.05 -7.24
C GLY A 574 18.23 -19.58 -6.18
N GLU A 575 19.47 -19.34 -6.57
CA GLU A 575 20.52 -18.85 -5.69
C GLU A 575 20.60 -17.33 -5.73
N TYR A 576 20.53 -16.69 -4.58
CA TYR A 576 20.68 -15.24 -4.45
C TYR A 576 21.81 -14.88 -3.49
N ALA A 577 22.59 -13.87 -3.84
CA ALA A 577 23.63 -13.33 -2.98
C ALA A 577 23.36 -11.84 -2.72
N ILE A 578 23.43 -11.44 -1.45
CA ILE A 578 23.31 -10.03 -1.07
C ILE A 578 24.42 -9.23 -1.77
N GLN A 579 24.06 -8.13 -2.39
CA GLN A 579 24.96 -7.29 -3.18
C GLN A 579 26.08 -6.69 -2.32
N ALA A 580 27.25 -6.49 -2.93
CA ALA A 580 28.39 -5.87 -2.24
C ALA A 580 28.05 -4.44 -1.79
N GLY A 581 28.60 -4.04 -0.64
CA GLY A 581 28.39 -2.73 -0.03
C GLY A 581 27.18 -2.64 0.89
N ILE A 582 26.35 -3.69 0.99
CA ILE A 582 25.25 -3.79 1.95
C ILE A 582 25.81 -4.28 3.27
N GLU A 583 25.63 -3.48 4.34
CA GLU A 583 26.12 -3.81 5.68
C GLU A 583 25.05 -4.42 6.59
N SER A 584 23.77 -4.21 6.28
CA SER A 584 22.62 -4.70 7.04
C SER A 584 21.49 -5.13 6.12
N VAL A 585 20.75 -6.17 6.54
CA VAL A 585 19.49 -6.57 5.91
C VAL A 585 18.39 -6.31 6.92
N ALA A 586 17.41 -5.54 6.52
CA ALA A 586 16.30 -5.13 7.38
C ALA A 586 15.38 -6.30 7.74
N ASP A 587 14.57 -6.11 8.77
CA ASP A 587 13.56 -7.08 9.19
C ASP A 587 12.66 -7.47 8.01
N LYS A 588 12.19 -8.69 7.94
CA LYS A 588 11.20 -9.22 6.97
C LYS A 588 11.51 -9.07 5.47
N THR A 589 12.65 -8.52 5.08
CA THR A 589 13.00 -8.17 3.68
C THR A 589 12.71 -9.30 2.67
N PHE A 590 12.84 -10.54 3.06
CA PHE A 590 12.58 -11.74 2.25
C PHE A 590 11.47 -12.63 2.81
N SER A 591 10.65 -12.14 3.73
CA SER A 591 9.56 -12.94 4.32
C SER A 591 8.65 -13.52 3.24
N TYR A 592 8.25 -14.78 3.43
CA TYR A 592 7.40 -15.54 2.49
C TYR A 592 7.94 -15.57 1.06
N SER A 593 9.27 -15.40 0.88
CA SER A 593 9.88 -15.52 -0.45
C SER A 593 9.68 -16.92 -1.02
N LYS A 594 9.25 -16.96 -2.28
CA LYS A 594 9.10 -18.19 -3.05
C LYS A 594 10.21 -18.27 -4.08
N ASN A 595 10.60 -19.52 -4.42
CA ASN A 595 11.61 -19.79 -5.43
C ASN A 595 13.06 -19.44 -5.06
N ILE A 596 13.37 -18.87 -3.89
CA ILE A 596 14.75 -18.73 -3.41
C ILE A 596 15.15 -20.05 -2.74
N THR A 597 16.13 -20.73 -3.33
CA THR A 597 16.60 -22.03 -2.79
C THR A 597 17.89 -21.90 -2.00
N LYS A 598 18.64 -20.82 -2.20
CA LYS A 598 19.88 -20.52 -1.49
C LYS A 598 20.05 -19.02 -1.31
N ILE A 599 20.43 -18.64 -0.09
CA ILE A 599 20.81 -17.26 0.22
C ILE A 599 22.27 -17.19 0.68
N THR A 600 22.99 -16.18 0.18
CA THR A 600 24.37 -15.89 0.62
C THR A 600 24.44 -14.46 1.14
N PHE A 601 24.70 -14.30 2.45
CA PHE A 601 25.06 -13.03 3.06
C PHE A 601 26.58 -12.85 2.90
N GLY A 602 26.96 -11.91 2.04
CA GLY A 602 28.37 -11.64 1.75
C GLY A 602 29.13 -11.07 2.96
N ASN A 603 30.44 -10.90 2.78
CA ASN A 603 31.32 -10.41 3.86
C ASN A 603 31.15 -8.92 4.20
N ASP A 604 30.35 -8.16 3.44
CA ASP A 604 30.02 -6.77 3.82
C ASP A 604 28.90 -6.71 4.86
N VAL A 605 28.04 -7.75 4.91
CA VAL A 605 26.90 -7.83 5.84
C VAL A 605 27.41 -8.09 7.26
N LYS A 606 26.95 -7.29 8.21
CA LYS A 606 27.22 -7.36 9.64
C LYS A 606 26.02 -7.76 10.47
N HIS A 607 24.81 -7.42 9.98
CA HIS A 607 23.56 -7.58 10.70
C HIS A 607 22.49 -8.19 9.81
N ILE A 608 21.79 -9.19 10.29
CA ILE A 608 20.62 -9.83 9.67
C ILE A 608 19.44 -9.57 10.60
N GLY A 609 18.43 -8.86 10.12
CA GLY A 609 17.26 -8.43 10.88
C GLY A 609 16.33 -9.57 11.30
N SER A 610 15.28 -9.22 12.02
CA SER A 610 14.26 -10.16 12.48
C SER A 610 13.37 -10.62 11.31
N GLU A 611 12.93 -11.89 11.36
CA GLU A 611 11.99 -12.48 10.42
C GLU A 611 12.40 -12.32 8.93
N VAL A 612 13.70 -12.13 8.64
CA VAL A 612 14.19 -11.82 7.28
C VAL A 612 13.70 -12.82 6.24
N PHE A 613 13.69 -14.12 6.56
CA PHE A 613 13.18 -15.20 5.70
C PHE A 613 11.98 -15.93 6.31
N PHE A 614 11.23 -15.31 7.23
CA PHE A 614 10.10 -15.97 7.87
C PHE A 614 9.18 -16.64 6.84
N GLY A 615 8.86 -17.93 7.02
CA GLY A 615 7.95 -18.68 6.16
C GLY A 615 8.42 -18.91 4.72
N SER A 616 9.74 -18.78 4.45
CA SER A 616 10.31 -19.02 3.10
C SER A 616 10.54 -20.52 2.87
N GLU A 617 9.49 -21.21 2.43
CA GLU A 617 9.44 -22.69 2.39
C GLU A 617 10.38 -23.34 1.36
N ASP A 618 10.83 -22.63 0.31
CA ASP A 618 11.71 -23.18 -0.74
C ASP A 618 13.21 -23.08 -0.38
N LEU A 619 13.56 -22.37 0.70
CA LEU A 619 14.95 -22.11 1.10
C LEU A 619 15.62 -23.38 1.64
N LYS A 620 16.69 -23.84 1.00
CA LYS A 620 17.43 -25.08 1.32
C LYS A 620 18.80 -24.84 1.90
N GLU A 621 19.44 -23.74 1.51
CA GLU A 621 20.80 -23.43 1.93
C GLU A 621 20.92 -21.98 2.37
N VAL A 622 21.50 -21.77 3.56
CA VAL A 622 21.79 -20.46 4.14
C VAL A 622 23.30 -20.34 4.34
N VAL A 623 23.91 -19.31 3.74
CA VAL A 623 25.34 -19.01 3.88
C VAL A 623 25.50 -17.64 4.56
N ILE A 624 25.90 -17.66 5.83
CA ILE A 624 26.20 -16.49 6.64
C ILE A 624 27.67 -16.14 6.46
N GLY A 625 27.94 -14.91 5.98
CA GLY A 625 29.30 -14.44 5.73
C GLY A 625 30.13 -14.25 7.01
N ASP A 626 31.46 -14.20 6.82
CA ASP A 626 32.41 -14.15 7.95
C ASP A 626 32.36 -12.88 8.80
N ASN A 627 31.74 -11.79 8.32
CA ASN A 627 31.64 -10.53 9.06
C ASN A 627 30.26 -10.28 9.68
N VAL A 628 29.31 -11.19 9.50
CA VAL A 628 28.02 -11.13 10.19
C VAL A 628 28.25 -11.30 11.68
N GLU A 629 27.77 -10.35 12.46
CA GLU A 629 27.92 -10.34 13.92
C GLU A 629 26.64 -10.77 14.63
N VAL A 630 25.47 -10.41 14.09
CA VAL A 630 24.16 -10.64 14.71
C VAL A 630 23.17 -11.19 13.68
N ILE A 631 22.47 -12.22 14.11
CA ILE A 631 21.26 -12.74 13.45
C ILE A 631 20.12 -12.52 14.45
N GLU A 632 19.11 -11.76 14.07
CA GLU A 632 18.03 -11.38 14.97
C GLU A 632 16.96 -12.49 15.12
N ASN A 633 15.90 -12.20 15.89
CA ASN A 633 14.86 -13.17 16.23
C ASN A 633 14.11 -13.64 14.98
N SER A 634 13.77 -14.91 14.94
CA SER A 634 12.96 -15.53 13.88
C SER A 634 13.50 -15.32 12.46
N ALA A 635 14.81 -15.01 12.30
CA ALA A 635 15.38 -14.65 10.99
C ALA A 635 15.12 -15.69 9.89
N PHE A 636 15.08 -17.00 10.22
CA PHE A 636 14.78 -18.12 9.32
C PHE A 636 13.67 -19.02 9.92
N ASP A 637 12.79 -18.43 10.71
CA ASP A 637 11.68 -19.15 11.33
C ASP A 637 10.69 -19.65 10.27
N GLU A 638 10.16 -20.86 10.47
CA GLU A 638 9.28 -21.55 9.52
C GLU A 638 9.87 -21.78 8.11
N CYS A 639 11.20 -21.69 7.95
CA CYS A 639 11.88 -22.12 6.74
C CYS A 639 12.04 -23.65 6.72
N ASN A 640 10.94 -24.34 6.49
CA ASN A 640 10.81 -25.80 6.71
C ASN A 640 11.63 -26.69 5.74
N SER A 641 12.36 -26.12 4.78
CA SER A 641 13.16 -26.86 3.79
C SER A 641 14.67 -26.67 3.93
N ILE A 642 15.16 -25.97 4.96
CA ILE A 642 16.59 -25.73 5.13
C ILE A 642 17.29 -27.04 5.47
N GLU A 643 18.23 -27.45 4.61
CA GLU A 643 19.07 -28.63 4.81
C GLU A 643 20.50 -28.29 5.24
N THR A 644 21.01 -27.14 4.84
CA THR A 644 22.40 -26.72 5.08
C THR A 644 22.47 -25.25 5.54
N VAL A 645 23.21 -25.06 6.64
CA VAL A 645 23.52 -23.72 7.18
C VAL A 645 25.03 -23.57 7.27
N THR A 646 25.56 -22.45 6.80
CA THR A 646 26.97 -22.07 7.02
C THR A 646 27.00 -20.85 7.93
N ILE A 647 27.71 -20.92 9.05
CA ILE A 647 27.84 -19.87 10.06
C ILE A 647 29.23 -19.22 9.95
N GLY A 648 29.28 -17.93 9.69
CA GLY A 648 30.51 -17.15 9.65
C GLY A 648 31.18 -17.01 11.02
N ARG A 649 32.47 -16.81 11.02
CA ARG A 649 33.31 -16.80 12.27
C ARG A 649 33.11 -15.56 13.15
N SER A 650 32.47 -14.51 12.70
CA SER A 650 32.24 -13.30 13.50
C SER A 650 30.85 -13.26 14.18
N VAL A 651 30.03 -14.29 13.99
CA VAL A 651 28.71 -14.37 14.61
C VAL A 651 28.84 -14.42 16.12
N LYS A 652 28.25 -13.46 16.80
CA LYS A 652 28.28 -13.29 18.26
C LYS A 652 26.96 -13.66 18.92
N ARG A 653 25.84 -13.42 18.22
CA ARG A 653 24.50 -13.66 18.74
C ARG A 653 23.57 -14.17 17.65
N ILE A 654 22.76 -15.18 18.02
CA ILE A 654 21.66 -15.70 17.22
C ILE A 654 20.39 -15.61 18.07
N GLY A 655 19.40 -14.88 17.55
CA GLY A 655 18.17 -14.53 18.22
C GLY A 655 17.23 -15.69 18.44
N GLN A 656 16.18 -15.44 19.24
CA GLN A 656 15.16 -16.42 19.57
C GLN A 656 14.46 -16.92 18.30
N HIS A 657 14.20 -18.22 18.20
CA HIS A 657 13.53 -18.87 17.08
C HIS A 657 14.22 -18.68 15.71
N ALA A 658 15.52 -18.29 15.70
CA ALA A 658 16.16 -17.95 14.42
C ALA A 658 16.18 -19.10 13.40
N PHE A 659 16.18 -20.37 13.86
CA PHE A 659 16.11 -21.57 13.02
C PHE A 659 14.95 -22.50 13.42
N PHE A 660 13.90 -21.94 14.03
CA PHE A 660 12.74 -22.75 14.41
C PHE A 660 12.04 -23.30 13.17
N ALA A 661 11.69 -24.57 13.19
CA ALA A 661 10.99 -25.25 12.10
C ALA A 661 9.68 -25.85 12.61
N ASN A 662 8.62 -25.69 11.81
CA ASN A 662 7.32 -26.30 12.11
C ASN A 662 7.32 -27.76 11.72
N THR A 663 7.68 -28.65 12.64
CA THR A 663 7.77 -30.10 12.43
C THR A 663 6.45 -30.78 12.06
N GLY A 664 5.33 -30.10 12.26
CA GLY A 664 4.00 -30.54 11.81
C GLY A 664 3.69 -30.24 10.34
N ASN A 665 4.54 -29.46 9.66
CA ASN A 665 4.38 -29.14 8.24
C ASN A 665 4.74 -30.37 7.38
N SER A 666 3.90 -30.70 6.40
CA SER A 666 4.12 -31.84 5.48
C SER A 666 5.35 -31.68 4.58
N GLN A 667 5.91 -30.50 4.47
CA GLN A 667 7.10 -30.17 3.67
C GLN A 667 8.38 -30.07 4.55
N TYR A 668 8.26 -30.29 5.85
CA TYR A 668 9.38 -30.19 6.77
C TYR A 668 10.55 -31.11 6.39
N THR A 669 11.73 -30.50 6.30
CA THR A 669 13.01 -31.20 6.11
C THR A 669 14.00 -30.73 7.19
N PRO A 670 14.55 -31.62 8.03
CA PRO A 670 15.45 -31.18 9.08
C PRO A 670 16.78 -30.67 8.53
N ILE A 671 17.38 -29.71 9.23
CA ILE A 671 18.77 -29.30 8.98
C ILE A 671 19.69 -30.51 9.16
N LYS A 672 20.49 -30.85 8.13
CA LYS A 672 21.40 -32.00 8.12
C LYS A 672 22.85 -31.60 8.33
N ARG A 673 23.17 -30.37 7.93
CA ARG A 673 24.55 -29.91 7.86
C ARG A 673 24.70 -28.46 8.35
N VAL A 674 25.60 -28.29 9.33
CA VAL A 674 26.04 -26.97 9.78
C VAL A 674 27.53 -26.82 9.51
N ASN A 675 27.92 -25.86 8.69
CA ASN A 675 29.33 -25.61 8.36
C ASN A 675 29.82 -24.41 9.18
N ILE A 676 31.02 -24.59 9.77
CA ILE A 676 31.74 -23.52 10.46
C ILE A 676 33.18 -23.50 9.99
N SER A 677 33.82 -22.33 10.04
CA SER A 677 35.26 -22.18 9.76
C SER A 677 36.12 -22.09 11.03
N ASP A 678 35.49 -21.89 12.21
CA ASP A 678 36.16 -21.64 13.48
C ASP A 678 35.31 -22.19 14.65
N LEU A 679 35.87 -23.22 15.34
CA LEU A 679 35.18 -23.84 16.47
C LEU A 679 35.20 -22.96 17.72
N SER A 680 36.24 -22.09 17.87
CA SER A 680 36.32 -21.16 19.00
C SER A 680 35.24 -20.09 18.88
N ALA A 681 35.01 -19.60 17.67
CA ALA A 681 33.92 -18.67 17.38
C ALA A 681 32.56 -19.31 17.69
N TRP A 682 32.34 -20.55 17.24
CA TRP A 682 31.10 -21.29 17.52
C TRP A 682 30.81 -21.40 19.02
N CYS A 683 31.81 -21.77 19.82
CA CYS A 683 31.68 -21.90 21.29
C CYS A 683 31.29 -20.59 21.98
N ASN A 684 31.56 -19.47 21.34
CA ASN A 684 31.31 -18.12 21.87
C ASN A 684 29.99 -17.51 21.37
N ILE A 685 29.23 -18.18 20.49
CA ILE A 685 27.92 -17.66 20.02
C ILE A 685 26.95 -17.67 21.20
N GLU A 686 26.29 -16.54 21.42
CA GLU A 686 25.11 -16.41 22.27
C GLU A 686 23.88 -16.90 21.52
N PHE A 687 23.45 -18.14 21.81
CA PHE A 687 22.16 -18.66 21.38
C PHE A 687 21.12 -18.24 22.42
N VAL A 688 20.14 -17.40 22.03
CA VAL A 688 19.18 -16.80 22.97
C VAL A 688 18.26 -17.86 23.61
N ASN A 689 17.93 -18.91 22.85
CA ASN A 689 17.17 -20.06 23.32
C ASN A 689 17.60 -21.33 22.56
N ILE A 690 16.96 -22.45 22.85
CA ILE A 690 17.31 -23.76 22.28
C ILE A 690 17.22 -23.75 20.73
N ASP A 691 16.15 -23.24 20.18
CA ASP A 691 15.87 -23.21 18.74
C ASP A 691 16.54 -22.06 17.98
N SER A 692 17.34 -21.26 18.68
CA SER A 692 18.32 -20.38 18.04
C SER A 692 19.49 -21.16 17.42
N ASN A 693 19.78 -22.35 17.95
CA ASN A 693 20.88 -23.18 17.49
C ASN A 693 20.42 -24.13 16.37
N PRO A 694 21.01 -24.10 15.16
CA PRO A 694 20.61 -25.00 14.08
C PRO A 694 20.87 -26.50 14.36
N LEU A 695 21.51 -26.85 15.49
CA LEU A 695 21.65 -28.22 15.94
C LEU A 695 20.45 -28.75 16.76
N TYR A 696 19.52 -27.88 17.17
CA TYR A 696 18.53 -28.16 18.23
C TYR A 696 17.68 -29.43 18.02
N GLU A 697 17.40 -29.79 16.77
CA GLU A 697 16.59 -30.96 16.44
C GLU A 697 17.35 -32.29 16.50
N GLY A 698 18.70 -32.25 16.60
CA GLY A 698 19.54 -33.47 16.71
C GLY A 698 19.83 -34.19 15.39
N TYR A 699 19.36 -33.65 14.25
CA TYR A 699 19.63 -34.25 12.94
C TYR A 699 20.88 -33.69 12.27
N ALA A 700 21.29 -32.49 12.66
CA ALA A 700 22.40 -31.80 12.04
C ALA A 700 23.78 -32.32 12.48
N THR A 701 24.70 -32.34 11.54
CA THR A 701 26.11 -32.58 11.80
C THR A 701 26.91 -31.31 11.59
N LEU A 702 27.79 -30.98 12.53
CA LEU A 702 28.70 -29.84 12.49
C LEU A 702 29.98 -30.22 11.69
N TYR A 703 30.35 -29.37 10.74
CA TYR A 703 31.54 -29.50 9.90
C TYR A 703 32.47 -28.30 10.12
N LEU A 704 33.69 -28.56 10.57
CA LEU A 704 34.76 -27.56 10.68
C LEU A 704 35.64 -27.64 9.43
N ASN A 705 35.66 -26.54 8.64
CA ASN A 705 36.43 -26.47 7.38
C ASN A 705 36.19 -27.70 6.48
N GLY A 706 34.93 -28.12 6.36
CA GLY A 706 34.55 -29.31 5.56
C GLY A 706 34.74 -30.67 6.20
N SER A 707 35.44 -30.75 7.34
CA SER A 707 35.63 -32.01 8.11
C SER A 707 34.58 -32.16 9.19
N LYS A 708 33.94 -33.31 9.26
CA LYS A 708 32.91 -33.62 10.25
C LYS A 708 33.50 -33.60 11.65
N ILE A 709 32.83 -32.94 12.60
CA ILE A 709 33.16 -33.06 14.03
C ILE A 709 32.40 -34.26 14.57
N GLU A 710 33.12 -35.36 14.84
CA GLU A 710 32.54 -36.60 15.37
C GLU A 710 33.52 -37.32 16.27
N GLY A 711 33.01 -38.23 17.12
CA GLY A 711 33.83 -38.99 18.05
C GLY A 711 34.41 -38.15 19.18
N ALA A 712 35.74 -38.19 19.37
CA ALA A 712 36.40 -37.39 20.41
C ALA A 712 36.58 -35.94 19.97
N MET A 713 35.95 -34.99 20.66
CA MET A 713 36.05 -33.57 20.42
C MET A 713 36.96 -32.90 21.46
N THR A 714 37.85 -32.01 21.02
CA THR A 714 38.66 -31.15 21.89
C THR A 714 38.23 -29.72 21.71
N ILE A 715 37.82 -29.04 22.78
CA ILE A 715 37.54 -27.60 22.80
C ILE A 715 38.88 -26.88 22.61
N PRO A 716 38.98 -25.91 21.72
CA PRO A 716 40.21 -25.16 21.46
C PRO A 716 40.74 -24.38 22.69
N ASN A 717 42.07 -24.23 22.76
CA ASN A 717 42.72 -23.62 23.95
C ASN A 717 42.54 -22.08 24.06
N ASP A 718 41.95 -21.44 23.10
CA ASP A 718 41.59 -20.03 23.11
C ASP A 718 40.13 -19.77 23.52
N VAL A 719 39.34 -20.83 23.71
CA VAL A 719 37.99 -20.72 24.24
C VAL A 719 38.04 -20.42 25.74
N THR A 720 37.42 -19.32 26.15
CA THR A 720 37.32 -18.93 27.57
C THR A 720 35.94 -19.17 28.16
N ALA A 721 34.92 -19.33 27.33
CA ALA A 721 33.54 -19.63 27.72
C ALA A 721 32.90 -20.60 26.74
N LEU A 722 32.15 -21.55 27.26
CA LEU A 722 31.17 -22.30 26.47
C LEU A 722 29.82 -21.67 26.71
N LYS A 723 29.24 -21.10 25.67
CA LYS A 723 27.95 -20.38 25.77
C LYS A 723 26.78 -21.39 25.83
N ASP A 724 25.63 -20.90 26.31
CA ASP A 724 24.41 -21.67 26.43
C ASP A 724 24.08 -22.38 25.10
N TYR A 725 23.63 -23.61 25.17
CA TYR A 725 23.16 -24.45 24.07
C TYR A 725 24.18 -24.77 22.96
N ALA A 726 25.45 -24.40 23.06
CA ALA A 726 26.44 -24.50 21.97
C ALA A 726 26.53 -25.86 21.28
N PHE A 727 26.37 -26.96 22.01
CA PHE A 727 26.34 -28.35 21.49
C PHE A 727 25.06 -29.10 21.91
N TYR A 728 23.99 -28.37 22.12
CA TYR A 728 22.69 -28.95 22.47
C TYR A 728 22.26 -29.98 21.41
N ASN A 729 21.84 -31.18 21.85
CA ASN A 729 21.32 -32.25 20.99
C ASN A 729 22.29 -32.71 19.89
N TYR A 730 23.62 -32.61 20.14
CA TYR A 730 24.65 -32.97 19.19
C TYR A 730 25.18 -34.40 19.40
N ASP A 731 24.55 -35.35 18.74
CA ASP A 731 24.80 -36.78 18.93
C ASP A 731 26.09 -37.33 18.25
N ALA A 732 26.79 -36.56 17.46
CA ALA A 732 27.95 -37.02 16.72
C ALA A 732 29.20 -37.23 17.61
N ILE A 733 29.25 -36.61 18.79
CA ILE A 733 30.40 -36.69 19.71
C ILE A 733 30.27 -37.82 20.74
N THR A 734 31.39 -38.45 21.04
CA THR A 734 31.47 -39.54 22.04
C THR A 734 32.28 -39.13 23.29
N SER A 735 33.18 -38.17 23.16
CA SER A 735 33.91 -37.62 24.31
C SER A 735 34.29 -36.15 24.08
N VAL A 736 34.41 -35.38 25.17
CA VAL A 736 34.77 -33.94 25.11
C VAL A 736 35.95 -33.67 26.04
N ALA A 737 37.03 -33.08 25.51
CA ALA A 737 38.14 -32.55 26.29
C ALA A 737 37.98 -31.05 26.49
N ILE A 738 37.87 -30.57 27.75
CA ILE A 738 37.69 -29.17 28.14
C ILE A 738 39.05 -28.62 28.63
N PRO A 739 39.65 -27.63 27.92
CA PRO A 739 40.95 -27.06 28.27
C PRO A 739 40.88 -26.18 29.50
N ASP A 740 42.06 -25.91 30.10
CA ASP A 740 42.18 -25.02 31.26
C ASP A 740 41.80 -23.56 30.99
N SER A 741 41.80 -23.14 29.73
CA SER A 741 41.38 -21.82 29.31
C SER A 741 39.91 -21.51 29.58
N VAL A 742 39.03 -22.50 29.58
CA VAL A 742 37.61 -22.33 29.84
C VAL A 742 37.37 -21.88 31.26
N THR A 743 36.75 -20.74 31.46
CA THR A 743 36.45 -20.14 32.78
C THR A 743 34.97 -20.21 33.13
N SER A 744 34.08 -20.39 32.11
CA SER A 744 32.65 -20.53 32.32
C SER A 744 32.01 -21.54 31.39
N ILE A 745 30.96 -22.18 31.89
CA ILE A 745 30.13 -23.11 31.13
C ILE A 745 28.67 -22.65 31.30
N GLY A 746 27.99 -22.45 30.20
CA GLY A 746 26.60 -22.03 30.13
C GLY A 746 25.60 -23.15 30.40
N GLN A 747 24.33 -22.82 30.22
CA GLN A 747 23.26 -23.79 30.42
C GLN A 747 23.13 -24.75 29.21
N CYS A 748 22.77 -25.98 29.49
CA CYS A 748 22.39 -26.97 28.47
C CYS A 748 23.40 -27.15 27.32
N VAL A 749 24.71 -26.90 27.57
CA VAL A 749 25.74 -26.94 26.52
C VAL A 749 25.81 -28.31 25.84
N PHE A 750 25.73 -29.41 26.61
CA PHE A 750 25.82 -30.79 26.13
C PHE A 750 24.56 -31.62 26.43
N THR A 751 23.44 -30.96 26.67
CA THR A 751 22.16 -31.63 26.91
C THR A 751 21.71 -32.40 25.65
N LEU A 752 21.13 -33.59 25.84
CA LEU A 752 20.66 -34.51 24.79
C LEU A 752 21.76 -35.02 23.85
N CYS A 753 23.07 -34.88 24.19
CA CYS A 753 24.15 -35.56 23.47
C CYS A 753 24.13 -37.06 23.80
N SER A 754 23.20 -37.80 23.20
CA SER A 754 22.90 -39.21 23.64
C SER A 754 24.05 -40.20 23.43
N ASN A 755 25.01 -39.87 22.56
CA ASN A 755 26.20 -40.70 22.32
C ASN A 755 27.41 -40.36 23.18
N LEU A 756 27.29 -39.36 24.05
CA LEU A 756 28.41 -38.90 24.88
C LEU A 756 28.71 -39.86 26.03
N GLU A 757 29.97 -40.37 26.09
CA GLU A 757 30.44 -41.35 27.04
C GLU A 757 31.30 -40.79 28.17
N SER A 758 32.05 -39.71 27.90
CA SER A 758 32.95 -39.13 28.89
C SER A 758 33.36 -37.67 28.61
N PHE A 759 33.77 -37.00 29.67
CA PHE A 759 34.47 -35.71 29.62
C PHE A 759 35.91 -35.88 30.18
N SER A 760 36.80 -34.95 29.82
CA SER A 760 38.14 -34.84 30.38
C SER A 760 38.58 -33.39 30.50
N GLY A 761 39.55 -33.10 31.34
CA GLY A 761 40.09 -31.75 31.54
C GLY A 761 39.42 -30.97 32.66
N LYS A 762 39.28 -29.63 32.46
CA LYS A 762 38.80 -28.74 33.51
C LYS A 762 37.34 -29.02 33.88
N PHE A 763 36.98 -28.84 35.14
CA PHE A 763 35.65 -29.07 35.69
C PHE A 763 35.17 -30.55 35.73
N VAL A 764 36.00 -31.49 35.29
CA VAL A 764 35.69 -32.93 35.34
C VAL A 764 36.27 -33.53 36.62
N PRO A 765 35.46 -34.12 37.51
CA PRO A 765 35.94 -34.72 38.72
C PRO A 765 36.83 -35.94 38.37
N ALA A 766 37.98 -36.12 39.08
CA ALA A 766 38.84 -37.28 38.88
C ALA A 766 38.13 -38.61 39.18
N SER A 767 37.13 -38.64 40.04
CA SER A 767 36.31 -39.76 40.42
C SER A 767 35.18 -40.12 39.47
N ASP A 768 34.81 -39.16 38.58
CA ASP A 768 33.64 -39.30 37.67
C ASP A 768 33.86 -38.54 36.36
N ASN A 769 34.35 -39.21 35.35
CA ASN A 769 34.58 -38.62 34.02
C ASN A 769 33.30 -38.46 33.18
N ARG A 770 32.13 -38.73 33.77
CA ARG A 770 30.82 -38.50 33.13
C ARG A 770 30.18 -37.17 33.49
N ALA A 771 30.67 -36.53 34.55
CA ALA A 771 30.12 -35.29 35.10
C ALA A 771 31.01 -34.10 34.79
N VAL A 772 30.39 -32.94 34.53
CA VAL A 772 31.03 -31.64 34.50
C VAL A 772 30.41 -30.78 35.62
N ILE A 773 31.29 -30.31 36.54
CA ILE A 773 30.87 -29.52 37.70
C ILE A 773 31.44 -28.10 37.59
N TYR A 774 30.57 -27.12 37.51
CA TYR A 774 30.93 -25.69 37.44
C TYR A 774 30.16 -24.92 38.52
N ASN A 775 30.88 -24.14 39.34
CA ASN A 775 30.31 -23.39 40.46
C ASN A 775 29.37 -24.25 41.35
N ASP A 776 29.86 -25.39 41.80
CA ASP A 776 29.12 -26.33 42.66
C ASP A 776 27.82 -26.86 42.03
N THR A 777 27.66 -26.75 40.74
CA THR A 777 26.49 -27.22 39.96
C THR A 777 26.91 -28.28 38.98
N LEU A 778 26.16 -29.39 38.90
CA LEU A 778 26.30 -30.35 37.84
C LEU A 778 25.66 -29.74 36.57
N VAL A 779 26.49 -29.38 35.59
CA VAL A 779 26.07 -28.65 34.42
C VAL A 779 26.02 -29.47 33.13
N ALA A 780 26.67 -30.66 33.14
CA ALA A 780 26.58 -31.60 32.00
C ALA A 780 26.82 -33.05 32.48
N PHE A 781 26.24 -33.98 31.71
CA PHE A 781 26.37 -35.44 32.00
C PHE A 781 26.49 -36.24 30.69
N ALA A 782 27.45 -37.20 30.69
CA ALA A 782 27.67 -38.14 29.59
C ALA A 782 26.90 -39.44 29.85
N GLY A 783 25.68 -39.53 29.33
CA GLY A 783 24.67 -40.54 29.68
C GLY A 783 24.76 -41.87 28.90
N LYS A 784 25.64 -42.01 27.90
CA LYS A 784 25.71 -43.19 27.05
C LYS A 784 26.02 -44.47 27.86
N ASN A 785 25.19 -45.48 27.66
CA ASN A 785 25.35 -46.82 28.32
C ASN A 785 25.29 -46.77 29.85
N VAL A 786 24.75 -45.71 30.46
CA VAL A 786 24.56 -45.63 31.91
C VAL A 786 23.19 -46.15 32.28
N THR A 787 23.11 -47.24 33.04
CA THR A 787 21.84 -47.79 33.51
C THR A 787 21.52 -47.40 34.94
N GLN A 788 22.56 -47.25 35.79
CA GLN A 788 22.44 -46.81 37.17
C GLN A 788 23.45 -45.70 37.43
N TYR A 789 23.05 -44.67 38.15
CA TYR A 789 23.95 -43.56 38.45
C TYR A 789 23.70 -42.98 39.85
N THR A 790 24.81 -42.69 40.53
CA THR A 790 24.79 -41.87 41.77
C THR A 790 25.43 -40.51 41.46
N THR A 791 24.71 -39.42 41.68
CA THR A 791 25.22 -38.11 41.36
C THR A 791 26.43 -37.71 42.20
N PRO A 792 27.35 -36.91 41.68
CA PRO A 792 28.45 -36.37 42.46
C PRO A 792 27.98 -35.48 43.64
N ALA A 793 28.91 -35.17 44.55
CA ALA A 793 28.62 -34.31 45.69
C ALA A 793 28.50 -32.83 45.28
N VAL A 794 27.33 -32.41 44.77
CA VAL A 794 26.99 -31.06 44.37
C VAL A 794 25.70 -30.63 45.03
N PRO A 795 25.50 -29.32 45.34
CA PRO A 795 24.24 -28.83 45.86
C PRO A 795 23.15 -28.69 44.78
N THR A 796 23.54 -28.43 43.54
CA THR A 796 22.57 -28.12 42.47
C THR A 796 22.78 -29.06 41.26
N ILE A 797 21.68 -29.55 40.70
CA ILE A 797 21.62 -30.20 39.39
C ILE A 797 20.93 -29.25 38.44
N GLN A 798 21.64 -28.82 37.39
CA GLN A 798 21.14 -27.81 36.42
C GLN A 798 19.97 -28.35 35.60
N GLN A 799 19.22 -27.48 35.07
CA GLN A 799 18.10 -27.80 34.20
C GLN A 799 18.55 -28.68 32.99
N TYR A 800 17.71 -29.63 32.61
CA TYR A 800 17.90 -30.57 31.51
C TYR A 800 19.17 -31.44 31.56
N VAL A 801 19.97 -31.45 32.63
CA VAL A 801 21.26 -32.19 32.68
C VAL A 801 21.12 -33.65 32.37
N PHE A 802 20.05 -34.29 32.82
CA PHE A 802 19.79 -35.72 32.61
C PHE A 802 18.69 -35.99 31.58
N SER A 803 18.19 -34.91 30.91
CA SER A 803 17.12 -35.06 29.93
C SER A 803 17.52 -36.05 28.83
N GLY A 804 16.60 -36.94 28.47
CA GLY A 804 16.85 -37.98 27.44
C GLY A 804 17.76 -39.13 27.85
N CYS A 805 18.33 -39.13 29.06
CA CYS A 805 19.21 -40.23 29.52
C CYS A 805 18.47 -41.56 29.70
N ALA A 806 19.15 -42.65 29.38
CA ALA A 806 18.57 -44.00 29.37
C ALA A 806 18.69 -44.75 30.71
N PHE A 807 18.84 -44.05 31.84
CA PHE A 807 18.89 -44.68 33.16
C PHE A 807 17.69 -45.56 33.44
N THR A 808 17.94 -46.64 34.25
CA THR A 808 16.86 -47.36 34.94
C THR A 808 16.74 -46.91 36.41
N GLU A 809 17.85 -46.47 37.04
CA GLU A 809 17.87 -46.04 38.42
C GLU A 809 18.86 -44.90 38.63
N VAL A 810 18.43 -43.86 39.41
CA VAL A 810 19.30 -42.75 39.83
C VAL A 810 19.18 -42.52 41.33
N THR A 811 20.34 -42.32 41.98
CA THR A 811 20.44 -41.93 43.38
C THR A 811 21.08 -40.52 43.48
N LEU A 812 20.41 -39.57 44.09
CA LEU A 812 20.97 -38.25 44.36
C LEU A 812 21.86 -38.29 45.57
N HIS A 813 23.10 -37.79 45.46
CA HIS A 813 23.99 -37.60 46.57
C HIS A 813 23.38 -36.71 47.66
N ASP A 814 23.71 -36.93 48.92
CA ASP A 814 23.12 -36.21 50.06
C ASP A 814 23.41 -34.69 50.11
N SER A 815 24.34 -34.19 49.33
CA SER A 815 24.59 -32.75 49.15
C SER A 815 23.58 -32.05 48.23
N VAL A 816 22.83 -32.79 47.41
CA VAL A 816 21.89 -32.20 46.47
C VAL A 816 20.73 -31.58 47.24
N THR A 817 20.57 -30.27 47.12
CA THR A 817 19.47 -29.47 47.69
C THR A 817 18.48 -29.00 46.65
N THR A 818 18.91 -28.89 45.40
CA THR A 818 18.09 -28.33 44.29
C THR A 818 18.17 -29.16 43.01
N LEU A 819 17.01 -29.57 42.51
CA LEU A 819 16.81 -29.97 41.14
C LEU A 819 16.20 -28.82 40.37
N GLU A 820 16.86 -28.32 39.35
CA GLU A 820 16.30 -27.30 38.49
C GLU A 820 15.22 -27.86 37.51
N ASN A 821 14.64 -26.99 36.69
CA ASN A 821 13.56 -27.34 35.78
C ASN A 821 14.00 -28.46 34.82
N ASN A 822 13.10 -29.38 34.49
CA ASN A 822 13.32 -30.43 33.48
C ASN A 822 14.55 -31.34 33.72
N ALA A 823 15.11 -31.38 34.96
CA ALA A 823 16.39 -32.06 35.22
C ALA A 823 16.41 -33.52 34.74
N PHE A 824 15.30 -34.25 34.80
CA PHE A 824 15.09 -35.64 34.35
C PHE A 824 13.94 -35.71 33.30
N ASP A 825 13.72 -34.64 32.53
CA ASP A 825 12.68 -34.68 31.48
C ASP A 825 13.00 -35.75 30.44
N SER A 826 11.99 -36.44 29.92
CA SER A 826 12.11 -37.36 28.78
C SER A 826 13.14 -38.50 29.00
N CYS A 827 13.30 -39.02 30.23
CA CYS A 827 14.13 -40.20 30.53
C CYS A 827 13.32 -41.49 30.31
N PRO A 828 13.41 -42.13 29.13
CA PRO A 828 12.45 -43.17 28.71
C PRO A 828 12.52 -44.47 29.53
N ASN A 829 13.67 -44.78 30.15
CA ASN A 829 13.86 -46.00 30.89
C ASN A 829 13.92 -45.81 32.41
N LEU A 830 13.84 -44.59 32.89
CA LEU A 830 13.95 -44.25 34.31
C LEU A 830 12.78 -44.86 35.09
N ALA A 831 13.10 -45.89 35.90
CA ALA A 831 12.10 -46.60 36.67
C ALA A 831 12.13 -46.21 38.16
N LYS A 832 13.32 -45.87 38.67
CA LYS A 832 13.51 -45.58 40.11
C LYS A 832 14.41 -44.38 40.32
N VAL A 833 13.97 -43.45 41.21
CA VAL A 833 14.77 -42.32 41.68
C VAL A 833 14.80 -42.30 43.20
N THR A 834 16.03 -42.22 43.76
CA THR A 834 16.23 -41.99 45.20
C THR A 834 16.70 -40.56 45.39
N LEU A 835 15.85 -39.70 46.00
CA LEU A 835 16.13 -38.29 46.26
C LEU A 835 17.11 -38.14 47.43
N SER A 836 17.82 -37.03 47.44
CA SER A 836 18.70 -36.59 48.51
C SER A 836 17.92 -36.38 49.83
N LYS A 837 18.52 -36.70 50.93
CA LYS A 837 17.96 -36.41 52.28
C LYS A 837 17.93 -34.91 52.62
N ASN A 838 18.61 -34.08 51.84
CA ASN A 838 18.66 -32.60 52.02
C ASN A 838 17.96 -31.86 50.87
N LEU A 839 17.21 -32.54 50.02
CA LEU A 839 16.55 -31.92 48.88
C LEU A 839 15.49 -30.95 49.35
N ALA A 840 15.64 -29.67 48.98
CA ALA A 840 14.75 -28.58 49.34
C ALA A 840 13.82 -28.15 48.21
N THR A 841 14.25 -28.28 46.94
CA THR A 841 13.48 -27.77 45.79
C THR A 841 13.53 -28.76 44.63
N ILE A 842 12.37 -28.99 43.99
CA ILE A 842 12.20 -29.68 42.72
C ILE A 842 11.58 -28.72 41.73
N GLY A 843 12.30 -28.41 40.66
CA GLY A 843 11.87 -27.42 39.63
C GLY A 843 10.67 -27.90 38.79
N ASN A 844 10.15 -27.00 37.98
CA ASN A 844 9.03 -27.30 37.06
C ASN A 844 9.43 -28.46 36.09
N PHE A 845 8.48 -29.33 35.76
CA PHE A 845 8.67 -30.41 34.79
C PHE A 845 9.84 -31.33 35.10
N ALA A 846 10.33 -31.41 36.34
CA ALA A 846 11.57 -32.10 36.64
C ALA A 846 11.64 -33.58 36.21
N PHE A 847 10.51 -34.29 36.18
CA PHE A 847 10.33 -35.67 35.70
C PHE A 847 9.27 -35.79 34.62
N PHE A 848 9.01 -34.72 33.88
CA PHE A 848 8.01 -34.70 32.83
C PHE A 848 8.44 -35.67 31.70
N ASN A 849 7.50 -36.28 30.98
CA ASN A 849 7.78 -37.30 29.95
C ASN A 849 8.64 -38.54 30.40
N SER A 850 9.01 -38.64 31.68
CA SER A 850 9.68 -39.83 32.24
C SER A 850 8.62 -40.84 32.70
N ASN A 851 7.82 -41.34 31.73
CA ASN A 851 6.58 -42.08 32.00
C ASN A 851 6.78 -43.51 32.58
N ASN A 852 8.02 -44.01 32.60
CA ASN A 852 8.35 -45.30 33.20
C ASN A 852 8.82 -45.16 34.66
N LEU A 853 8.85 -43.95 35.24
CA LEU A 853 9.18 -43.76 36.64
C LEU A 853 8.08 -44.37 37.51
N HIS A 854 8.41 -45.50 38.18
CA HIS A 854 7.51 -46.22 39.06
C HIS A 854 7.74 -45.91 40.53
N ASP A 855 9.00 -45.71 40.96
CA ASP A 855 9.38 -45.58 42.36
C ASP A 855 10.15 -44.26 42.60
N LEU A 856 9.62 -43.37 43.40
CA LEU A 856 10.31 -42.15 43.87
C LEU A 856 10.53 -42.25 45.40
N TYR A 857 11.77 -42.48 45.81
CA TYR A 857 12.13 -42.55 47.23
C TYR A 857 12.55 -41.19 47.77
N CYS A 858 11.74 -40.58 48.62
CA CYS A 858 12.07 -39.37 49.36
C CYS A 858 12.81 -39.73 50.63
N ARG A 859 14.06 -39.31 50.79
CA ARG A 859 14.89 -39.57 51.99
C ARG A 859 14.85 -38.47 53.05
N ASN A 860 14.30 -37.29 52.65
CA ASN A 860 14.10 -36.14 53.54
C ASN A 860 12.78 -36.32 54.31
N SER A 861 12.82 -36.11 55.66
CA SER A 861 11.58 -36.08 56.45
C SER A 861 10.75 -34.81 56.20
N THR A 862 11.38 -33.75 55.69
CA THR A 862 10.70 -32.50 55.28
C THR A 862 10.47 -32.51 53.80
N PRO A 863 9.24 -32.36 53.29
CA PRO A 863 8.96 -32.33 51.85
C PRO A 863 9.67 -31.22 51.13
N ALA A 864 10.26 -31.47 49.96
CA ALA A 864 10.78 -30.41 49.11
C ALA A 864 9.66 -29.57 48.52
N THR A 865 9.96 -28.28 48.26
CA THR A 865 9.06 -27.40 47.52
C THR A 865 9.01 -27.87 46.07
N LEU A 866 7.80 -28.02 45.52
CA LEU A 866 7.57 -28.44 44.15
C LEU A 866 7.28 -27.25 43.20
N GLY A 867 7.86 -27.32 42.02
CA GLY A 867 7.44 -26.52 40.88
C GLY A 867 6.11 -26.99 40.29
N SER A 868 5.77 -26.52 39.09
CA SER A 868 4.57 -26.91 38.35
C SER A 868 4.82 -28.19 37.53
N THR A 869 3.77 -29.01 37.36
CA THR A 869 3.73 -30.17 36.43
C THR A 869 4.97 -31.08 36.52
N ILE A 870 5.35 -31.49 37.72
CA ILE A 870 6.60 -32.24 38.01
C ILE A 870 6.67 -33.56 37.20
N PHE A 871 5.57 -34.32 37.11
CA PHE A 871 5.47 -35.63 36.53
C PHE A 871 4.53 -35.62 35.30
N GLY A 872 4.88 -36.35 34.25
CA GLY A 872 3.97 -36.72 33.19
C GLY A 872 3.05 -37.89 33.61
N SER A 873 3.62 -38.89 34.24
CA SER A 873 2.93 -39.97 34.94
C SER A 873 3.36 -40.01 36.39
N VAL A 874 2.44 -40.07 37.34
CA VAL A 874 2.76 -40.01 38.77
C VAL A 874 3.30 -41.34 39.28
N PRO A 875 4.54 -41.40 39.85
CA PRO A 875 5.11 -42.61 40.41
C PRO A 875 4.49 -42.98 41.79
N ASP A 876 4.80 -44.19 42.26
CA ASP A 876 4.68 -44.51 43.69
C ASP A 876 5.72 -43.71 44.48
N ILE A 877 5.28 -42.99 45.47
CA ILE A 877 6.14 -42.07 46.25
C ILE A 877 6.33 -42.68 47.65
N TRP A 878 7.60 -42.99 47.96
CA TRP A 878 7.99 -43.59 49.20
C TRP A 878 8.61 -42.53 50.12
N VAL A 879 8.03 -42.35 51.35
CA VAL A 879 8.46 -41.31 52.28
C VAL A 879 8.95 -41.95 53.59
N PRO A 880 9.83 -41.28 54.34
CA PRO A 880 10.29 -41.78 55.63
C PRO A 880 9.13 -42.01 56.61
N THR A 881 9.23 -43.05 57.45
CA THR A 881 8.26 -43.33 58.50
C THR A 881 8.04 -42.11 59.39
N GLY A 882 6.78 -41.68 59.56
CA GLY A 882 6.38 -40.51 60.34
C GLY A 882 6.29 -39.22 59.53
N SER A 883 6.56 -39.22 58.22
CA SER A 883 6.54 -38.02 57.36
C SER A 883 5.32 -37.97 56.40
N LEU A 884 4.45 -38.97 56.44
CA LEU A 884 3.38 -39.15 55.46
C LEU A 884 2.43 -37.95 55.39
N ASP A 885 1.99 -37.44 56.56
CA ASP A 885 1.03 -36.35 56.64
C ASP A 885 1.63 -35.01 56.19
N ASP A 886 2.93 -34.78 56.48
CA ASP A 886 3.67 -33.60 56.00
C ASP A 886 3.77 -33.58 54.50
N TYR A 887 4.10 -34.72 53.87
CA TYR A 887 4.15 -34.85 52.42
C TYR A 887 2.79 -34.70 51.75
N LYS A 888 1.72 -35.30 52.28
CA LYS A 888 0.38 -35.17 51.79
C LYS A 888 -0.10 -33.72 51.86
N THR A 889 0.30 -32.99 52.92
CA THR A 889 -0.06 -31.58 53.08
C THR A 889 0.74 -30.66 52.15
N ALA A 890 2.05 -30.80 52.10
CA ALA A 890 2.94 -29.97 51.30
C ALA A 890 2.74 -30.16 49.80
N TRP A 891 2.44 -31.41 49.35
CA TRP A 891 2.25 -31.78 47.94
C TRP A 891 0.75 -31.86 47.57
N SER A 892 -0.11 -31.20 48.37
CA SER A 892 -1.57 -31.22 48.21
C SER A 892 -2.07 -30.69 46.84
N ALA A 893 -1.34 -29.76 46.20
CA ALA A 893 -1.66 -29.28 44.84
C ALA A 893 -1.58 -30.36 43.77
N TYR A 894 -0.76 -31.39 44.04
CA TYR A 894 -0.67 -32.62 43.22
C TYR A 894 -1.57 -33.74 43.78
N HIS A 895 -2.26 -33.45 44.88
CA HIS A 895 -3.00 -34.38 45.71
C HIS A 895 -4.14 -35.15 45.00
N ASN A 896 -4.82 -34.51 44.07
CA ASN A 896 -5.90 -35.17 43.31
C ASN A 896 -5.41 -36.28 42.37
N GLN A 897 -4.11 -36.28 42.05
CA GLN A 897 -3.47 -37.30 41.20
C GLN A 897 -2.53 -38.20 42.00
N VAL A 898 -1.91 -37.71 43.09
CA VAL A 898 -0.78 -38.33 43.83
C VAL A 898 -1.19 -39.01 45.13
N THR A 899 -2.34 -38.70 45.74
CA THR A 899 -2.68 -39.15 47.10
C THR A 899 -2.82 -40.64 47.31
N HIS A 900 -3.10 -41.38 46.26
CA HIS A 900 -3.20 -42.83 46.34
C HIS A 900 -1.84 -43.51 46.34
N ASN A 901 -0.74 -42.81 45.98
CA ASN A 901 0.56 -43.34 45.71
C ASN A 901 1.64 -42.95 46.75
N ILE A 902 1.31 -42.18 47.83
CA ILE A 902 2.30 -41.86 48.87
C ILE A 902 2.23 -42.89 49.99
N GLN A 903 3.35 -43.60 50.23
CA GLN A 903 3.49 -44.68 51.17
C GLN A 903 4.73 -44.46 52.08
N GLU A 904 4.66 -44.98 53.30
CA GLU A 904 5.80 -44.95 54.19
C GLU A 904 6.74 -46.14 54.01
N TYR A 905 8.04 -45.91 54.15
CA TYR A 905 9.05 -46.92 54.21
C TYR A 905 10.02 -46.71 55.37
N THR A 906 10.55 -47.78 55.91
CA THR A 906 11.59 -47.66 56.96
C THR A 906 12.93 -47.41 56.29
N VAL A 907 13.57 -46.31 56.56
CA VAL A 907 14.91 -45.96 56.09
C VAL A 907 15.89 -46.92 56.81
N VAL A 908 16.49 -47.86 56.09
CA VAL A 908 17.59 -48.64 56.66
C VAL A 908 18.90 -47.91 56.37
N TYR A 909 19.55 -47.34 57.34
CA TYR A 909 20.82 -46.59 57.27
C TYR A 909 22.02 -47.57 57.03
#